data_f25e507529736e9de7b876b1fabab6d5
#
_entry.id   f25e507529736e9de7b876b1fabab6d5
#
_cell.length_a   1.000
_cell.length_b   1.000
_cell.length_c   1.000
_cell.angle_alpha   90.00
_cell.angle_beta   90.00
_cell.angle_gamma   90.00
#
_symmetry.space_group_name_H-M   'P 1'
#
loop_
_entity.id
_entity.type
_entity.pdbx_description
1 polymer ?
#
loop_
_entity_poly.entity_id
_entity_poly.type
_entity_poly.pdbx_seq_one_letter_code
_entity_poly.pdbx_strand_id
1 'polypeptide(L)'
;MKKKIVYICALFLIITPFLYAQHAIGSWQNHLSYHNVTRTEPAGNLIYAIGNGSLFSYDKEDTSIQCYWKGNLLSDTDISYIAYNKEYKTLIIIYSNANIDLLVNDKEVYNLPDYMNKNMIQTKNVNHICFAKEYAYLSTSFGVMVLNLKKREIANTYILNKKINACAVDDAKIYAASSEGLLTGLLTNNLLDNNNWNKVSDIIYSFLSIYNDTLIGNISYQGIYLINRSDYSYSQLIGGYYSFMYTYEDKLIASNENSLALFDNINKIYYLDHYLGIAHLSYENGIYWSAGQEKGLVGMKFDTTNKSLETIVSSIIPNSPKRNLTYRMKFEGEKLFIAGGGKTSQPEEGTIMIFENKIWNSFQEKEIAEQTGISYRNISSIAQDPTDEKRHFASSITQGLYEFYDKKFVKHYTYNNSPLEVAVPITNPEIYKDFVRINGLTYDNDNNLWMTNYEVKHFIHVLKPDGKWVNLHYPEVDTTISLENIIFDKRGWLWATAWGYNYGVFCLNTKNTLEDPGDDQHKFVTNFINQDGTLLSHKKIYCIVEDKNGVIWIGTAQGPIILNNPSNFFKDDFYCTQIKVPRNDGTNLADYLLVSDEITAIAVDGGNRKWIGTGSNGIYLLSPDGLETIHHFTAENSPLLSNNIQSIAINSNTGEVFIGTNKGLLSYQSDAIEPKDSFVDDDVYAYPNPVKQDYAGVITITGLMMDTDIKITNVSGKLIYAGTSVGGQFTWNGRNLQGNKVPSGIYFVLAADKDGKQSIATKILIIK
;
A
#
# COMPACT_ATOMS: atom_id res chain seq x y z
N MET A 1 41.36 32.46 22.85
CA MET A 1 40.83 31.13 23.16
C MET A 1 39.32 30.94 22.89
N LYS A 2 38.45 31.89 23.29
CA LYS A 2 36.99 31.75 23.09
C LYS A 2 36.51 31.63 21.62
N LYS A 3 37.17 32.30 20.65
CA LYS A 3 36.79 32.19 19.22
C LYS A 3 37.20 30.84 18.56
N LYS A 4 38.27 30.18 19.03
CA LYS A 4 38.68 28.87 18.49
C LYS A 4 37.78 27.72 18.99
N ILE A 5 37.20 27.85 20.19
CA ILE A 5 36.25 26.84 20.73
C ILE A 5 34.90 26.88 19.97
N VAL A 6 34.44 28.06 19.57
CA VAL A 6 33.20 28.20 18.78
C VAL A 6 33.37 27.58 17.39
N TYR A 7 34.52 27.70 16.73
CA TYR A 7 34.75 27.06 15.42
C TYR A 7 34.91 25.54 15.55
N ILE A 8 35.45 25.01 16.63
CA ILE A 8 35.53 23.56 16.86
C ILE A 8 34.15 22.98 17.16
N CYS A 9 33.29 23.65 17.95
CA CYS A 9 31.89 23.22 18.13
C CYS A 9 31.05 23.35 16.87
N ALA A 10 31.25 24.37 16.02
CA ALA A 10 30.60 24.50 14.76
C ALA A 10 31.07 23.44 13.72
N LEU A 11 32.35 23.04 13.75
CA LEU A 11 32.87 21.99 12.88
C LEU A 11 32.40 20.59 13.30
N PHE A 12 32.17 20.34 14.62
CA PHE A 12 31.58 19.09 15.10
C PHE A 12 30.06 18.96 14.78
N LEU A 13 29.36 20.08 14.59
CA LEU A 13 27.95 20.08 14.14
C LEU A 13 27.78 19.83 12.63
N ILE A 14 28.85 19.94 11.84
CA ILE A 14 28.80 19.74 10.38
C ILE A 14 29.22 18.31 9.97
N ILE A 15 29.80 17.50 10.87
CA ILE A 15 30.31 16.14 10.60
C ILE A 15 29.60 15.08 11.50
N THR A 16 28.35 15.30 11.88
CA THR A 16 27.53 14.17 12.24
C THR A 16 26.97 13.59 10.93
N PRO A 17 27.45 12.43 10.43
CA PRO A 17 26.66 11.71 9.46
C PRO A 17 25.27 11.56 10.10
N PHE A 18 24.23 11.83 9.37
CA PHE A 18 22.87 11.49 9.78
C PHE A 18 22.86 9.96 9.94
N LEU A 19 23.20 9.49 11.14
CA LEU A 19 22.92 8.13 11.57
C LEU A 19 21.40 8.05 11.66
N TYR A 20 20.78 7.75 10.53
CA TYR A 20 19.38 7.36 10.53
C TYR A 20 19.25 6.13 11.42
N ALA A 21 18.60 6.29 12.56
CA ALA A 21 18.31 5.16 13.41
C ALA A 21 17.56 4.11 12.59
N GLN A 22 18.10 2.91 12.53
CA GLN A 22 17.41 1.76 11.95
C GLN A 22 16.14 1.50 12.78
N HIS A 23 15.06 1.15 12.12
CA HIS A 23 13.81 0.80 12.80
C HIS A 23 14.03 -0.40 13.73
N ALA A 24 13.32 -0.43 14.85
CA ALA A 24 13.43 -1.55 15.77
C ALA A 24 12.93 -2.83 15.10
N ILE A 25 13.67 -3.92 15.28
CA ILE A 25 13.25 -5.24 14.78
C ILE A 25 11.86 -5.58 15.33
N GLY A 26 10.98 -6.05 14.45
CA GLY A 26 9.57 -6.31 14.76
C GLY A 26 8.64 -5.11 14.59
N SER A 27 9.16 -3.91 14.28
CA SER A 27 8.33 -2.74 14.04
C SER A 27 7.76 -2.71 12.62
N TRP A 28 6.56 -2.11 12.51
CA TRP A 28 5.86 -1.86 11.25
C TRP A 28 5.95 -0.40 10.88
N GLN A 29 6.03 -0.11 9.58
CA GLN A 29 6.01 1.23 9.02
C GLN A 29 4.86 1.39 8.04
N ASN A 30 4.32 2.59 7.99
CA ASN A 30 3.23 2.96 7.11
C ASN A 30 3.77 3.56 5.81
N HIS A 31 3.31 3.02 4.68
CA HIS A 31 3.53 3.55 3.34
C HIS A 31 2.22 3.68 2.57
N LEU A 32 1.14 4.06 3.25
CA LEU A 32 -0.13 4.38 2.60
C LEU A 32 -0.02 5.69 1.82
N SER A 33 -0.73 5.78 0.71
CA SER A 33 -0.84 7.01 -0.05
C SER A 33 -1.79 8.01 0.64
N TYR A 34 -1.33 9.26 0.74
CA TYR A 34 -2.12 10.40 1.21
C TYR A 34 -2.39 11.42 0.09
N HIS A 35 -2.08 11.06 -1.14
CA HIS A 35 -2.42 11.84 -2.32
C HIS A 35 -3.92 11.77 -2.62
N ASN A 36 -4.37 12.53 -3.60
CA ASN A 36 -5.76 12.59 -4.03
C ASN A 36 -6.71 12.88 -2.86
N VAL A 37 -6.52 14.04 -2.23
CA VAL A 37 -7.32 14.46 -1.09
C VAL A 37 -8.77 14.70 -1.52
N THR A 38 -9.71 14.00 -0.88
CA THR A 38 -11.13 14.00 -1.25
C THR A 38 -12.04 14.65 -0.23
N ARG A 39 -11.59 14.77 1.03
CA ARG A 39 -12.37 15.37 2.12
C ARG A 39 -11.47 16.03 3.14
N THR A 40 -11.95 17.15 3.69
CA THR A 40 -11.31 17.91 4.76
C THR A 40 -12.29 18.16 5.90
N GLU A 41 -11.82 18.19 7.16
CA GLU A 41 -12.65 18.44 8.33
C GLU A 41 -11.86 19.24 9.36
N PRO A 42 -12.25 20.52 9.60
CA PRO A 42 -11.60 21.36 10.60
C PRO A 42 -11.92 20.92 12.04
N ALA A 43 -10.90 20.93 12.88
CA ALA A 43 -11.01 20.47 14.28
C ALA A 43 -10.13 21.32 15.23
N GLY A 44 -10.46 22.59 15.38
CA GLY A 44 -9.67 23.52 16.18
C GLY A 44 -8.31 23.84 15.53
N ASN A 45 -7.19 23.47 16.14
CA ASN A 45 -5.86 23.67 15.53
C ASN A 45 -5.57 22.71 14.37
N LEU A 46 -6.26 21.58 14.32
CA LEU A 46 -6.05 20.55 13.31
C LEU A 46 -7.00 20.69 12.13
N ILE A 47 -6.50 20.31 10.95
CA ILE A 47 -7.33 20.02 9.79
C ILE A 47 -7.11 18.55 9.44
N TYR A 48 -8.14 17.72 9.63
CA TYR A 48 -8.12 16.33 9.16
C TYR A 48 -8.39 16.27 7.67
N ALA A 49 -7.73 15.37 6.97
CA ALA A 49 -7.92 15.16 5.55
C ALA A 49 -7.86 13.67 5.20
N ILE A 50 -8.72 13.26 4.25
CA ILE A 50 -8.67 11.92 3.64
C ILE A 50 -7.98 12.02 2.29
N GLY A 51 -6.85 11.32 2.11
CA GLY A 51 -6.19 11.14 0.82
C GLY A 51 -6.09 9.64 0.50
N ASN A 52 -6.59 9.22 -0.66
CA ASN A 52 -6.64 7.81 -1.08
C ASN A 52 -7.13 6.84 0.02
N GLY A 53 -8.18 7.23 0.77
CA GLY A 53 -8.74 6.44 1.86
C GLY A 53 -7.91 6.42 3.14
N SER A 54 -6.85 7.22 3.24
CA SER A 54 -5.96 7.32 4.40
C SER A 54 -6.14 8.66 5.11
N LEU A 55 -6.05 8.67 6.44
CA LEU A 55 -6.27 9.86 7.27
C LEU A 55 -4.93 10.50 7.68
N PHE A 56 -4.84 11.82 7.49
CA PHE A 56 -3.81 12.64 8.10
C PHE A 56 -4.38 13.92 8.70
N SER A 57 -3.67 14.54 9.60
CA SER A 57 -3.96 15.89 10.07
C SER A 57 -2.81 16.84 9.80
N TYR A 58 -3.16 18.10 9.63
CA TYR A 58 -2.23 19.22 9.55
C TYR A 58 -2.51 20.16 10.73
N ASP A 59 -1.49 20.46 11.53
CA ASP A 59 -1.59 21.43 12.60
C ASP A 59 -1.28 22.82 12.06
N LYS A 60 -2.22 23.75 12.27
CA LYS A 60 -2.12 25.14 11.79
C LYS A 60 -1.12 25.99 12.59
N GLU A 61 -0.76 25.56 13.80
CA GLU A 61 0.09 26.30 14.72
C GLU A 61 1.57 26.04 14.46
N ASP A 62 1.95 24.76 14.37
CA ASP A 62 3.36 24.35 14.18
C ASP A 62 3.66 23.77 12.80
N THR A 63 2.65 23.68 11.92
CA THR A 63 2.73 23.12 10.56
C THR A 63 3.08 21.65 10.48
N SER A 64 2.99 20.92 11.58
CA SER A 64 3.26 19.50 11.61
C SER A 64 2.17 18.66 10.92
N ILE A 65 2.56 17.51 10.41
CA ILE A 65 1.66 16.54 9.78
C ILE A 65 1.71 15.25 10.57
N GLN A 66 0.55 14.73 10.94
CA GLN A 66 0.41 13.42 11.57
C GLN A 66 -0.40 12.49 10.68
N CYS A 67 0.13 11.28 10.44
CA CYS A 67 -0.55 10.22 9.71
C CYS A 67 -1.16 9.21 10.68
N TYR A 68 -2.43 8.84 10.43
CA TYR A 68 -3.17 7.89 11.24
C TYR A 68 -3.39 6.61 10.45
N TRP A 69 -3.12 5.47 11.08
CA TRP A 69 -3.25 4.18 10.44
C TRP A 69 -3.40 3.06 11.48
N LYS A 70 -3.68 1.85 11.04
CA LYS A 70 -3.95 0.71 11.90
C LYS A 70 -2.83 0.34 12.88
N GLY A 71 -1.57 0.62 12.52
CA GLY A 71 -0.41 0.30 13.37
C GLY A 71 -0.15 1.31 14.48
N ASN A 72 -0.78 2.49 14.48
CA ASN A 72 -0.58 3.49 15.52
C ASN A 72 -1.85 3.85 16.31
N LEU A 73 -3.00 3.98 15.69
CA LEU A 73 -4.20 4.46 16.39
C LEU A 73 -5.52 3.90 15.84
N LEU A 74 -5.67 3.77 14.52
CA LEU A 74 -6.95 3.40 13.89
C LEU A 74 -7.22 1.89 13.99
N SER A 75 -8.52 1.52 13.95
CA SER A 75 -8.95 0.13 14.01
C SER A 75 -8.97 -0.56 12.64
N ASP A 76 -9.06 0.21 11.54
CA ASP A 76 -9.19 -0.34 10.19
C ASP A 76 -8.52 0.57 9.13
N THR A 77 -8.73 0.27 7.86
CA THR A 77 -8.19 0.98 6.70
C THR A 77 -9.29 1.31 5.70
N ASP A 78 -9.00 2.17 4.72
CA ASP A 78 -9.92 2.56 3.65
C ASP A 78 -11.11 3.38 4.18
N ILE A 79 -10.82 4.64 4.55
CA ILE A 79 -11.77 5.57 5.14
C ILE A 79 -12.64 6.20 4.05
N SER A 80 -13.96 6.12 4.20
CA SER A 80 -14.95 6.65 3.27
C SER A 80 -15.53 8.01 3.70
N TYR A 81 -15.58 8.28 5.01
CA TYR A 81 -16.20 9.50 5.53
C TYR A 81 -15.59 9.92 6.87
N ILE A 82 -15.46 11.23 7.10
CA ILE A 82 -15.12 11.81 8.39
C ILE A 82 -16.05 12.97 8.71
N ALA A 83 -16.36 13.17 9.99
CA ALA A 83 -17.09 14.33 10.50
C ALA A 83 -16.64 14.65 11.93
N TYR A 84 -16.37 15.92 12.23
CA TYR A 84 -15.89 16.34 13.53
C TYR A 84 -16.97 17.03 14.35
N ASN A 85 -17.13 16.59 15.59
CA ASN A 85 -17.96 17.29 16.57
C ASN A 85 -17.09 18.14 17.50
N LYS A 86 -17.29 19.46 17.45
CA LYS A 86 -16.46 20.44 18.17
C LYS A 86 -16.73 20.40 19.70
N GLU A 87 -17.97 20.16 20.13
CA GLU A 87 -18.36 20.14 21.55
C GLU A 87 -17.73 18.95 22.27
N TYR A 88 -17.81 17.76 21.67
CA TYR A 88 -17.26 16.51 22.23
C TYR A 88 -15.84 16.23 21.76
N LYS A 89 -15.22 17.12 20.98
CA LYS A 89 -13.87 16.97 20.40
C LYS A 89 -13.64 15.58 19.82
N THR A 90 -14.62 15.10 19.06
CA THR A 90 -14.65 13.73 18.51
C THR A 90 -14.73 13.77 17.01
N LEU A 91 -13.76 13.16 16.33
CA LEU A 91 -13.82 12.84 14.91
C LEU A 91 -14.46 11.46 14.75
N ILE A 92 -15.60 11.42 14.05
CA ILE A 92 -16.20 10.17 13.59
C ILE A 92 -15.49 9.75 12.30
N ILE A 93 -15.01 8.52 12.24
CA ILE A 93 -14.32 7.94 11.10
C ILE A 93 -15.13 6.75 10.63
N ILE A 94 -15.61 6.77 9.39
CA ILE A 94 -16.34 5.67 8.76
C ILE A 94 -15.45 5.01 7.73
N TYR A 95 -15.30 3.70 7.85
CA TYR A 95 -14.55 2.90 6.89
C TYR A 95 -15.46 2.34 5.79
N SER A 96 -14.88 2.00 4.64
CA SER A 96 -15.63 1.46 3.49
C SER A 96 -16.34 0.14 3.78
N ASN A 97 -15.88 -0.63 4.78
CA ASN A 97 -16.54 -1.84 5.28
C ASN A 97 -17.62 -1.56 6.34
N ALA A 98 -17.92 -0.27 6.61
CA ALA A 98 -18.86 0.20 7.63
C ALA A 98 -18.41 -0.01 9.09
N ASN A 99 -17.12 -0.28 9.34
CA ASN A 99 -16.57 -0.12 10.68
C ASN A 99 -16.57 1.37 11.05
N ILE A 100 -16.62 1.68 12.34
CA ILE A 100 -16.68 3.07 12.84
C ILE A 100 -15.68 3.24 13.96
N ASP A 101 -14.84 4.28 13.85
CA ASP A 101 -14.01 4.76 14.94
C ASP A 101 -14.47 6.14 15.42
N LEU A 102 -14.39 6.35 16.71
CA LEU A 102 -14.54 7.65 17.38
C LEU A 102 -13.15 8.07 17.90
N LEU A 103 -12.49 8.97 17.20
CA LEU A 103 -11.22 9.54 17.64
C LEU A 103 -11.49 10.74 18.53
N VAL A 104 -11.20 10.60 19.82
CA VAL A 104 -11.49 11.56 20.88
C VAL A 104 -10.21 12.31 21.27
N ASN A 105 -10.28 13.66 21.30
CA ASN A 105 -9.15 14.53 21.64
C ASN A 105 -7.85 14.24 20.88
N ASP A 106 -7.95 13.71 19.67
CA ASP A 106 -6.80 13.33 18.82
C ASP A 106 -5.85 12.26 19.43
N LYS A 107 -6.31 11.51 20.40
CA LYS A 107 -5.46 10.60 21.19
C LYS A 107 -6.04 9.21 21.44
N GLU A 108 -7.33 9.11 21.58
CA GLU A 108 -8.01 7.88 21.98
C GLU A 108 -9.01 7.46 20.92
N VAL A 109 -8.98 6.21 20.51
CA VAL A 109 -9.96 5.63 19.57
C VAL A 109 -10.87 4.64 20.28
N TYR A 110 -12.17 4.80 20.02
CA TYR A 110 -13.21 3.87 20.42
C TYR A 110 -13.83 3.26 19.18
N ASN A 111 -13.60 1.97 18.99
CA ASN A 111 -14.15 1.24 17.84
C ASN A 111 -15.57 0.77 18.10
N LEU A 112 -16.45 0.96 17.11
CA LEU A 112 -17.86 0.53 17.10
C LEU A 112 -18.10 -0.41 15.91
N PRO A 113 -17.78 -1.71 16.03
CA PRO A 113 -17.81 -2.65 14.90
C PRO A 113 -19.21 -3.22 14.63
N ASP A 114 -20.22 -2.87 15.44
CA ASP A 114 -21.55 -3.49 15.36
C ASP A 114 -22.19 -3.34 13.97
N TYR A 115 -22.03 -2.17 13.34
CA TYR A 115 -22.58 -1.95 12.01
C TYR A 115 -21.85 -2.80 10.95
N MET A 116 -20.53 -2.89 11.02
CA MET A 116 -19.75 -3.79 10.18
C MET A 116 -20.17 -5.25 10.35
N ASN A 117 -20.34 -5.70 11.58
CA ASN A 117 -20.61 -7.09 11.92
C ASN A 117 -22.08 -7.53 11.68
N LYS A 118 -23.00 -6.57 11.54
CA LYS A 118 -24.41 -6.88 11.35
C LYS A 118 -24.68 -7.47 9.96
N ASN A 119 -25.25 -8.68 9.91
CA ASN A 119 -25.73 -9.26 8.64
C ASN A 119 -26.98 -8.52 8.16
N MET A 120 -26.93 -8.00 6.94
CA MET A 120 -28.04 -7.32 6.28
C MET A 120 -27.93 -7.40 4.76
N ILE A 121 -29.06 -7.29 4.07
CA ILE A 121 -29.12 -7.38 2.59
C ILE A 121 -28.70 -6.06 1.95
N GLN A 122 -29.00 -4.92 2.62
CA GLN A 122 -28.69 -3.60 2.10
C GLN A 122 -27.18 -3.31 2.18
N THR A 123 -26.67 -2.49 1.27
CA THR A 123 -25.30 -1.98 1.33
C THR A 123 -25.10 -1.17 2.61
N LYS A 124 -23.92 -1.28 3.21
CA LYS A 124 -23.60 -0.60 4.48
C LYS A 124 -22.90 0.75 4.22
N ASN A 125 -23.57 1.70 3.58
CA ASN A 125 -23.01 3.02 3.31
C ASN A 125 -23.52 4.05 4.32
N VAL A 126 -22.66 4.98 4.71
CA VAL A 126 -23.01 6.22 5.39
C VAL A 126 -22.95 7.35 4.37
N ASN A 127 -24.10 7.98 4.10
CA ASN A 127 -24.25 9.00 3.07
C ASN A 127 -23.98 10.41 3.61
N HIS A 128 -24.37 10.67 4.87
CA HIS A 128 -24.25 11.98 5.52
C HIS A 128 -24.24 11.81 7.04
N ILE A 129 -23.62 12.75 7.75
CA ILE A 129 -23.62 12.83 9.21
C ILE A 129 -24.04 14.24 9.60
N CYS A 130 -25.02 14.38 10.48
CA CYS A 130 -25.36 15.64 11.13
C CYS A 130 -25.33 15.48 12.65
N PHE A 131 -25.12 16.59 13.35
CA PHE A 131 -25.00 16.61 14.80
C PHE A 131 -26.16 17.39 15.43
N ALA A 132 -26.66 16.88 16.56
CA ALA A 132 -27.55 17.61 17.44
C ALA A 132 -27.30 17.20 18.89
N LYS A 133 -26.89 18.16 19.73
CA LYS A 133 -26.49 17.90 21.13
C LYS A 133 -25.39 16.82 21.19
N GLU A 134 -25.53 15.83 22.08
CA GLU A 134 -24.60 14.73 22.22
C GLU A 134 -24.72 13.61 21.15
N TYR A 135 -25.60 13.79 20.16
CA TYR A 135 -25.89 12.76 19.16
C TYR A 135 -25.34 13.10 17.77
N ALA A 136 -24.86 12.08 17.09
CA ALA A 136 -24.58 12.12 15.66
C ALA A 136 -25.58 11.23 14.93
N TYR A 137 -26.25 11.76 13.92
CA TYR A 137 -27.24 11.06 13.10
C TYR A 137 -26.61 10.71 11.75
N LEU A 138 -26.42 9.40 11.52
CA LEU A 138 -25.81 8.86 10.32
C LEU A 138 -26.90 8.44 9.35
N SER A 139 -26.97 9.08 8.21
CA SER A 139 -27.85 8.73 7.10
C SER A 139 -27.29 7.51 6.36
N THR A 140 -28.07 6.43 6.28
CA THR A 140 -27.60 5.15 5.74
C THR A 140 -28.46 4.66 4.59
N SER A 141 -28.07 3.53 3.99
CA SER A 141 -28.83 2.88 2.91
C SER A 141 -30.17 2.26 3.37
N PHE A 142 -30.42 2.16 4.67
CA PHE A 142 -31.61 1.52 5.23
C PHE A 142 -32.43 2.40 6.18
N GLY A 143 -31.92 3.58 6.55
CA GLY A 143 -32.53 4.46 7.56
C GLY A 143 -31.53 5.37 8.22
N VAL A 144 -31.69 5.63 9.52
CA VAL A 144 -30.82 6.51 10.31
C VAL A 144 -30.26 5.77 11.51
N MET A 145 -28.95 5.78 11.65
CA MET A 145 -28.24 5.30 12.85
C MET A 145 -27.84 6.48 13.72
N VAL A 146 -28.00 6.36 15.03
CA VAL A 146 -27.70 7.43 15.99
C VAL A 146 -26.59 7.00 16.92
N LEU A 147 -25.49 7.75 16.92
CA LEU A 147 -24.39 7.58 17.88
C LEU A 147 -24.55 8.55 19.03
N ASN A 148 -24.34 8.11 20.26
CA ASN A 148 -24.16 8.96 21.41
C ASN A 148 -22.67 9.21 21.64
N LEU A 149 -22.19 10.42 21.34
CA LEU A 149 -20.76 10.79 21.42
C LEU A 149 -20.25 10.83 22.86
N LYS A 150 -21.12 11.20 23.82
CA LYS A 150 -20.77 11.23 25.24
C LYS A 150 -20.59 9.84 25.81
N LYS A 151 -21.44 8.89 25.43
CA LYS A 151 -21.38 7.50 25.87
C LYS A 151 -20.50 6.62 24.98
N ARG A 152 -20.20 7.10 23.76
CA ARG A 152 -19.36 6.39 22.78
C ARG A 152 -19.98 5.06 22.35
N GLU A 153 -21.28 5.08 22.03
CA GLU A 153 -22.06 3.90 21.67
C GLU A 153 -23.06 4.19 20.53
N ILE A 154 -23.54 3.16 19.86
CA ILE A 154 -24.71 3.24 18.99
C ILE A 154 -25.96 3.30 19.89
N ALA A 155 -26.57 4.48 19.96
CA ALA A 155 -27.75 4.71 20.83
C ALA A 155 -29.05 4.14 20.24
N ASN A 156 -29.27 4.36 18.93
CA ASN A 156 -30.47 3.92 18.23
C ASN A 156 -30.18 3.58 16.77
N THR A 157 -31.05 2.76 16.17
CA THR A 157 -31.02 2.47 14.73
C THR A 157 -32.45 2.46 14.21
N TYR A 158 -32.83 3.52 13.47
CA TYR A 158 -34.14 3.67 12.85
C TYR A 158 -34.15 2.99 11.49
N ILE A 159 -34.73 1.79 11.42
CA ILE A 159 -34.81 0.98 10.18
C ILE A 159 -36.03 1.40 9.39
N LEU A 160 -35.85 2.25 8.40
CA LEU A 160 -36.92 2.79 7.56
C LEU A 160 -37.08 2.01 6.24
N ASN A 161 -36.22 1.04 5.98
CA ASN A 161 -36.13 0.27 4.72
C ASN A 161 -36.01 1.16 3.46
N LYS A 162 -35.44 2.34 3.62
CA LYS A 162 -35.25 3.34 2.56
C LYS A 162 -33.86 3.94 2.71
N LYS A 163 -33.24 4.24 1.56
CA LYS A 163 -31.99 5.02 1.55
C LYS A 163 -32.30 6.44 2.04
N ILE A 164 -31.56 6.90 3.05
CA ILE A 164 -31.55 8.28 3.50
C ILE A 164 -30.32 8.97 2.93
N ASN A 165 -30.53 10.02 2.16
CA ASN A 165 -29.45 10.80 1.54
C ASN A 165 -28.78 11.73 2.56
N ALA A 166 -29.60 12.45 3.36
CA ALA A 166 -29.14 13.33 4.42
C ALA A 166 -30.20 13.49 5.50
N CYS A 167 -29.77 13.87 6.71
CA CYS A 167 -30.64 14.28 7.83
C CYS A 167 -30.31 15.69 8.27
N ALA A 168 -31.34 16.37 8.81
CA ALA A 168 -31.21 17.59 9.60
C ALA A 168 -32.04 17.41 10.89
N VAL A 169 -31.60 18.00 12.00
CA VAL A 169 -32.24 17.82 13.30
C VAL A 169 -32.32 19.17 13.99
N ASP A 170 -33.50 19.54 14.46
CA ASP A 170 -33.71 20.67 15.36
C ASP A 170 -34.08 20.19 16.77
N ASP A 171 -34.47 21.09 17.67
CA ASP A 171 -34.81 20.72 19.04
C ASP A 171 -36.04 19.81 19.17
N ALA A 172 -36.90 19.77 18.16
CA ALA A 172 -38.19 19.06 18.20
C ALA A 172 -38.26 17.87 17.23
N LYS A 173 -37.63 17.99 16.08
CA LYS A 173 -37.83 17.07 14.94
C LYS A 173 -36.52 16.64 14.29
N ILE A 174 -36.57 15.42 13.74
CA ILE A 174 -35.64 14.98 12.72
C ILE A 174 -36.30 15.06 11.34
N TYR A 175 -35.56 15.58 10.36
CA TYR A 175 -35.91 15.62 8.95
C TYR A 175 -34.97 14.67 8.20
N ALA A 176 -35.53 13.73 7.44
CA ALA A 176 -34.76 12.75 6.70
C ALA A 176 -35.11 12.81 5.21
N ALA A 177 -34.15 13.20 4.38
CA ALA A 177 -34.26 13.17 2.94
C ALA A 177 -34.11 11.72 2.43
N SER A 178 -35.23 11.07 2.16
CA SER A 178 -35.23 9.69 1.69
C SER A 178 -35.24 9.60 0.17
N SER A 179 -34.97 8.40 -0.35
CA SER A 179 -35.13 8.07 -1.77
C SER A 179 -36.57 8.19 -2.30
N GLU A 180 -37.56 8.38 -1.41
CA GLU A 180 -38.98 8.46 -1.76
C GLU A 180 -39.63 9.78 -1.33
N GLY A 181 -38.85 10.75 -0.86
CA GLY A 181 -39.33 12.07 -0.39
C GLY A 181 -38.84 12.42 0.99
N LEU A 182 -39.38 13.52 1.55
CA LEU A 182 -38.99 14.02 2.86
C LEU A 182 -39.82 13.35 3.96
N LEU A 183 -39.13 12.74 4.93
CA LEU A 183 -39.71 12.17 6.14
C LEU A 183 -39.42 13.05 7.35
N THR A 184 -40.32 13.07 8.33
CA THR A 184 -40.11 13.74 9.61
C THR A 184 -40.55 12.85 10.75
N GLY A 185 -39.85 12.96 11.91
CA GLY A 185 -40.21 12.33 13.15
C GLY A 185 -40.04 13.29 14.33
N LEU A 186 -41.00 13.27 15.30
CA LEU A 186 -40.86 14.02 16.54
C LEU A 186 -39.84 13.33 17.46
N LEU A 187 -38.87 14.04 17.97
CA LEU A 187 -37.82 13.50 18.85
C LEU A 187 -38.40 13.03 20.22
N THR A 188 -39.59 13.47 20.57
CA THR A 188 -40.33 13.02 21.78
C THR A 188 -41.01 11.68 21.59
N ASN A 189 -41.18 11.20 20.36
CA ASN A 189 -41.81 9.95 20.02
C ASN A 189 -40.81 8.80 19.98
N ASN A 190 -41.31 7.57 20.09
CA ASN A 190 -40.48 6.39 19.86
C ASN A 190 -40.23 6.19 18.35
N LEU A 191 -39.11 6.73 17.83
CA LEU A 191 -38.76 6.65 16.42
C LEU A 191 -38.24 5.28 15.95
N LEU A 192 -38.18 4.28 16.87
CA LEU A 192 -38.00 2.87 16.50
C LEU A 192 -39.28 2.29 15.87
N ASP A 193 -40.43 2.89 16.15
CA ASP A 193 -41.69 2.57 15.49
C ASP A 193 -41.86 3.43 14.24
N ASN A 194 -41.88 2.77 13.07
CA ASN A 194 -42.02 3.43 11.77
C ASN A 194 -43.32 4.25 11.62
N ASN A 195 -44.36 3.98 12.40
CA ASN A 195 -45.59 4.76 12.41
C ASN A 195 -45.41 6.18 12.97
N ASN A 196 -44.33 6.45 13.66
CA ASN A 196 -43.98 7.78 14.17
C ASN A 196 -43.17 8.63 13.14
N TRP A 197 -42.95 8.08 11.95
CA TRP A 197 -42.35 8.80 10.84
C TRP A 197 -43.42 9.18 9.83
N ASN A 198 -43.50 10.48 9.50
CA ASN A 198 -44.46 11.02 8.55
C ASN A 198 -43.79 11.43 7.26
N LYS A 199 -44.30 10.94 6.11
CA LYS A 199 -43.89 11.47 4.82
C LYS A 199 -44.63 12.81 4.59
N VAL A 200 -43.88 13.92 4.52
CA VAL A 200 -44.42 15.28 4.46
C VAL A 200 -44.25 15.93 3.08
N SER A 201 -43.44 15.35 2.21
CA SER A 201 -43.26 15.80 0.82
C SER A 201 -42.76 14.65 -0.07
N ASP A 202 -43.17 14.67 -1.35
CA ASP A 202 -42.66 13.74 -2.38
C ASP A 202 -41.32 14.21 -2.99
N ILE A 203 -40.84 15.37 -2.60
CA ILE A 203 -39.59 15.91 -3.14
C ILE A 203 -38.40 15.13 -2.58
N ILE A 204 -37.56 14.66 -3.50
CA ILE A 204 -36.32 13.94 -3.18
C ILE A 204 -35.18 14.93 -3.08
N TYR A 205 -34.73 15.19 -1.86
CA TYR A 205 -33.56 16.00 -1.61
C TYR A 205 -32.31 15.14 -1.58
N SER A 206 -31.24 15.58 -2.23
CA SER A 206 -29.93 14.94 -2.18
C SER A 206 -29.13 15.34 -0.94
N PHE A 207 -29.45 16.49 -0.35
CA PHE A 207 -28.85 17.02 0.86
C PHE A 207 -29.89 17.80 1.68
N LEU A 208 -29.74 17.81 3.02
CA LEU A 208 -30.51 18.61 3.98
C LEU A 208 -29.60 19.21 5.02
N SER A 209 -29.84 20.44 5.42
CA SER A 209 -29.22 21.10 6.58
C SER A 209 -30.11 22.17 7.18
N ILE A 210 -29.85 22.54 8.41
CA ILE A 210 -30.39 23.78 9.03
C ILE A 210 -29.27 24.83 8.97
N TYR A 211 -29.56 25.92 8.30
CA TYR A 211 -28.66 27.06 8.14
C TYR A 211 -29.38 28.36 8.49
N ASN A 212 -28.84 29.12 9.45
CA ASN A 212 -29.48 30.34 9.98
C ASN A 212 -30.96 30.10 10.34
N ASP A 213 -31.22 29.05 11.11
CA ASP A 213 -32.55 28.59 11.56
C ASP A 213 -33.56 28.28 10.44
N THR A 214 -33.06 28.10 9.21
CA THR A 214 -33.87 27.72 8.05
C THR A 214 -33.51 26.36 7.57
N LEU A 215 -34.50 25.48 7.28
CA LEU A 215 -34.29 24.20 6.66
C LEU A 215 -34.00 24.40 5.17
N ILE A 216 -32.89 23.86 4.71
CA ILE A 216 -32.42 23.99 3.31
C ILE A 216 -32.26 22.58 2.73
N GLY A 217 -32.65 22.42 1.48
CA GLY A 217 -32.45 21.17 0.74
C GLY A 217 -31.89 21.41 -0.65
N ASN A 218 -31.05 20.47 -1.12
CA ASN A 218 -30.61 20.44 -2.50
C ASN A 218 -31.45 19.42 -3.29
N ILE A 219 -32.01 19.84 -4.42
CA ILE A 219 -32.66 18.96 -5.38
C ILE A 219 -31.69 18.78 -6.56
N SER A 220 -31.30 17.54 -6.83
CA SER A 220 -30.33 17.23 -7.88
C SER A 220 -30.76 17.85 -9.23
N TYR A 221 -29.80 18.50 -9.90
CA TYR A 221 -29.98 19.21 -11.17
C TYR A 221 -30.95 20.42 -11.18
N GLN A 222 -31.58 20.76 -10.04
CA GLN A 222 -32.51 21.88 -9.96
C GLN A 222 -31.97 23.02 -9.08
N GLY A 223 -31.21 22.70 -8.02
CA GLY A 223 -30.61 23.73 -7.16
C GLY A 223 -30.97 23.59 -5.69
N ILE A 224 -30.75 24.69 -4.96
CA ILE A 224 -30.93 24.77 -3.51
C ILE A 224 -32.23 25.47 -3.20
N TYR A 225 -32.98 24.94 -2.26
CA TYR A 225 -34.32 25.39 -1.86
C TYR A 225 -34.38 25.65 -0.37
N LEU A 226 -35.12 26.71 -0.02
CA LEU A 226 -35.60 26.95 1.34
C LEU A 226 -36.85 26.13 1.58
N ILE A 227 -36.95 25.46 2.73
CA ILE A 227 -38.09 24.61 3.10
C ILE A 227 -38.73 25.17 4.36
N ASN A 228 -40.02 25.50 4.29
CA ASN A 228 -40.78 25.92 5.44
C ASN A 228 -41.03 24.74 6.39
N ARG A 229 -40.62 24.84 7.65
CA ARG A 229 -40.77 23.76 8.64
C ARG A 229 -42.19 23.53 9.15
N SER A 230 -43.14 24.45 8.85
CA SER A 230 -44.52 24.34 9.30
C SER A 230 -45.41 23.58 8.33
N ASP A 231 -45.33 23.89 7.03
CA ASP A 231 -46.17 23.33 5.99
C ASP A 231 -45.40 22.58 4.88
N TYR A 232 -44.05 22.57 4.98
CA TYR A 232 -43.13 21.93 4.06
C TYR A 232 -43.20 22.47 2.62
N SER A 233 -43.79 23.64 2.43
CA SER A 233 -43.67 24.40 1.18
C SER A 233 -42.21 24.76 0.92
N TYR A 234 -41.82 24.84 -0.34
CA TYR A 234 -40.43 25.12 -0.69
C TYR A 234 -40.35 26.22 -1.77
N SER A 235 -39.29 27.00 -1.73
CA SER A 235 -38.98 28.04 -2.70
C SER A 235 -37.51 27.96 -3.12
N GLN A 236 -37.23 28.13 -4.40
CA GLN A 236 -35.87 28.07 -4.91
C GLN A 236 -35.05 29.27 -4.40
N LEU A 237 -33.90 28.97 -3.77
CA LEU A 237 -32.93 29.96 -3.34
C LEU A 237 -31.95 30.28 -4.47
N ILE A 238 -31.35 29.20 -5.06
CA ILE A 238 -30.48 29.27 -6.23
C ILE A 238 -30.76 28.09 -7.15
N GLY A 239 -30.78 28.36 -8.47
CA GLY A 239 -30.87 27.32 -9.47
C GLY A 239 -29.50 26.74 -9.84
N GLY A 240 -29.49 25.58 -10.46
CA GLY A 240 -28.28 24.94 -11.00
C GLY A 240 -28.01 23.56 -10.45
N TYR A 241 -26.91 22.96 -10.89
CA TYR A 241 -26.45 21.66 -10.42
C TYR A 241 -25.40 21.81 -9.33
N TYR A 242 -25.64 21.25 -8.15
CA TYR A 242 -24.71 21.17 -7.05
C TYR A 242 -24.59 19.72 -6.59
N SER A 243 -23.40 19.17 -6.68
CA SER A 243 -23.11 17.79 -6.24
C SER A 243 -22.83 17.70 -4.75
N PHE A 244 -22.36 18.79 -4.15
CA PHE A 244 -22.05 18.87 -2.72
C PHE A 244 -22.65 20.12 -2.10
N MET A 245 -23.11 19.98 -0.85
CA MET A 245 -23.53 21.09 -0.01
C MET A 245 -23.13 20.80 1.43
N TYR A 246 -22.50 21.77 2.09
CA TYR A 246 -22.04 21.65 3.47
C TYR A 246 -22.29 22.92 4.23
N THR A 247 -22.59 22.78 5.54
CA THR A 247 -22.67 23.88 6.48
C THR A 247 -21.53 23.79 7.48
N TYR A 248 -20.74 24.83 7.57
CA TYR A 248 -19.66 24.99 8.54
C TYR A 248 -19.80 26.33 9.25
N GLU A 249 -19.93 26.30 10.60
CA GLU A 249 -20.18 27.52 11.40
C GLU A 249 -21.36 28.35 10.84
N ASP A 250 -21.10 29.56 10.42
CA ASP A 250 -22.05 30.48 9.83
C ASP A 250 -22.06 30.49 8.29
N LYS A 251 -21.36 29.54 7.65
CA LYS A 251 -21.21 29.45 6.19
C LYS A 251 -21.93 28.22 5.63
N LEU A 252 -22.60 28.45 4.51
CA LEU A 252 -23.08 27.38 3.62
C LEU A 252 -22.21 27.38 2.36
N ILE A 253 -21.75 26.24 1.95
CA ILE A 253 -20.92 26.03 0.77
C ILE A 253 -21.64 25.03 -0.13
N ALA A 254 -21.85 25.38 -1.39
CA ALA A 254 -22.35 24.45 -2.40
C ALA A 254 -21.39 24.42 -3.58
N SER A 255 -21.13 23.24 -4.12
CA SER A 255 -20.19 23.07 -5.22
C SER A 255 -20.61 22.01 -6.22
N ASN A 256 -20.12 22.15 -7.42
CA ASN A 256 -20.03 21.10 -8.42
C ASN A 256 -18.59 21.02 -8.97
N GLU A 257 -18.36 20.25 -10.03
CA GLU A 257 -17.03 20.05 -10.61
C GLU A 257 -16.38 21.35 -11.12
N ASN A 258 -17.16 22.39 -11.45
CA ASN A 258 -16.69 23.57 -12.16
C ASN A 258 -17.01 24.90 -11.44
N SER A 259 -17.89 24.90 -10.43
CA SER A 259 -18.34 26.12 -9.78
C SER A 259 -18.60 25.95 -8.29
N LEU A 260 -18.49 27.07 -7.57
CA LEU A 260 -18.73 27.20 -6.15
C LEU A 260 -19.78 28.30 -5.89
N ALA A 261 -20.66 28.05 -4.94
CA ALA A 261 -21.51 29.10 -4.34
C ALA A 261 -21.16 29.18 -2.83
N LEU A 262 -20.65 30.33 -2.42
CA LEU A 262 -20.30 30.64 -1.04
C LEU A 262 -21.36 31.55 -0.46
N PHE A 263 -22.03 31.14 0.61
CA PHE A 263 -23.07 31.88 1.27
C PHE A 263 -22.49 32.59 2.49
N ASP A 264 -22.51 33.90 2.45
CA ASP A 264 -22.26 34.75 3.61
C ASP A 264 -23.51 34.76 4.52
N ASN A 265 -24.69 34.78 3.89
CA ASN A 265 -26.00 34.48 4.44
C ASN A 265 -26.96 34.13 3.29
N ILE A 266 -28.24 33.83 3.59
CA ILE A 266 -29.23 33.44 2.57
C ILE A 266 -29.51 34.52 1.50
N ASN A 267 -29.19 35.78 1.81
CA ASN A 267 -29.40 36.91 0.89
C ASN A 267 -28.11 37.41 0.21
N LYS A 268 -26.94 36.80 0.56
CA LYS A 268 -25.65 37.25 0.04
C LYS A 268 -24.82 36.07 -0.34
N ILE A 269 -24.77 35.78 -1.65
CA ILE A 269 -24.17 34.62 -2.25
C ILE A 269 -23.09 35.05 -3.25
N TYR A 270 -21.93 34.47 -3.17
CA TYR A 270 -20.83 34.64 -4.12
C TYR A 270 -20.70 33.41 -5.02
N TYR A 271 -20.77 33.62 -6.33
CA TYR A 271 -20.59 32.59 -7.35
C TYR A 271 -19.18 32.69 -7.90
N LEU A 272 -18.50 31.54 -7.93
CA LEU A 272 -17.15 31.42 -8.46
C LEU A 272 -17.16 30.31 -9.54
N ASP A 273 -16.90 30.72 -10.78
CA ASP A 273 -16.81 29.83 -11.93
C ASP A 273 -15.36 29.40 -12.20
N HIS A 274 -15.18 28.29 -12.88
CA HIS A 274 -13.88 27.74 -13.28
C HIS A 274 -12.99 27.27 -12.11
N TYR A 275 -13.57 26.85 -11.00
CA TYR A 275 -12.85 26.21 -9.90
C TYR A 275 -12.72 24.69 -10.15
N LEU A 276 -11.72 24.31 -10.94
CA LEU A 276 -11.45 22.91 -11.26
C LEU A 276 -10.68 22.22 -10.14
N GLY A 277 -11.07 20.97 -9.83
CA GLY A 277 -10.30 20.05 -8.98
C GLY A 277 -10.50 20.24 -7.47
N ILE A 278 -11.63 20.84 -7.03
CA ILE A 278 -12.02 20.84 -5.62
C ILE A 278 -13.03 19.72 -5.38
N ALA A 279 -12.62 18.67 -4.67
CA ALA A 279 -13.51 17.57 -4.30
C ALA A 279 -14.39 17.92 -3.08
N HIS A 280 -13.84 18.68 -2.15
CA HIS A 280 -14.52 19.12 -0.91
C HIS A 280 -13.95 20.44 -0.43
N LEU A 281 -14.78 21.27 0.17
CA LEU A 281 -14.36 22.54 0.78
C LEU A 281 -14.99 22.67 2.16
N SER A 282 -14.17 22.81 3.18
CA SER A 282 -14.59 23.10 4.55
C SER A 282 -14.17 24.52 4.96
N TYR A 283 -14.76 25.02 6.03
CA TYR A 283 -14.51 26.40 6.50
C TYR A 283 -14.34 26.45 8.01
N GLU A 284 -13.36 27.20 8.47
CA GLU A 284 -13.19 27.56 9.87
C GLU A 284 -12.39 28.86 10.01
N ASN A 285 -12.87 29.77 10.85
CA ASN A 285 -12.14 31.02 11.23
C ASN A 285 -11.62 31.85 10.05
N GLY A 286 -12.41 32.02 8.99
CA GLY A 286 -12.06 32.85 7.84
C GLY A 286 -11.20 32.14 6.78
N ILE A 287 -10.86 30.87 6.96
CA ILE A 287 -10.06 30.07 6.04
C ILE A 287 -10.93 28.94 5.46
N TYR A 288 -10.88 28.79 4.14
CA TYR A 288 -11.44 27.68 3.40
C TYR A 288 -10.37 26.62 3.19
N TRP A 289 -10.63 25.39 3.62
CA TRP A 289 -9.73 24.26 3.45
C TRP A 289 -10.25 23.35 2.35
N SER A 290 -9.48 23.26 1.29
CA SER A 290 -9.85 22.54 0.09
C SER A 290 -9.19 21.14 0.05
N ALA A 291 -10.00 20.15 -0.27
CA ALA A 291 -9.57 18.87 -0.77
C ALA A 291 -9.26 19.04 -2.27
N GLY A 292 -8.01 19.32 -2.59
CA GLY A 292 -7.55 19.66 -3.93
C GLY A 292 -7.19 18.46 -4.79
N GLN A 293 -7.71 17.28 -4.50
CA GLN A 293 -7.34 16.04 -5.18
C GLN A 293 -5.81 15.85 -5.21
N GLU A 294 -5.19 15.75 -6.38
CA GLU A 294 -3.74 15.62 -6.53
C GLU A 294 -2.93 16.82 -5.99
N LYS A 295 -3.56 17.98 -5.81
CA LYS A 295 -2.92 19.14 -5.16
C LYS A 295 -2.82 18.99 -3.64
N GLY A 296 -3.44 17.96 -3.06
CA GLY A 296 -3.44 17.73 -1.62
C GLY A 296 -4.40 18.64 -0.85
N LEU A 297 -4.10 18.88 0.43
CA LEU A 297 -4.81 19.82 1.27
C LEU A 297 -4.28 21.24 1.02
N VAL A 298 -5.19 22.19 0.79
CA VAL A 298 -4.87 23.60 0.46
C VAL A 298 -5.71 24.54 1.34
N GLY A 299 -5.07 25.51 1.98
CA GLY A 299 -5.74 26.59 2.71
C GLY A 299 -5.93 27.82 1.85
N MET A 300 -7.16 28.35 1.80
CA MET A 300 -7.52 29.50 0.96
C MET A 300 -8.28 30.55 1.75
N LYS A 301 -8.15 31.82 1.36
CA LYS A 301 -8.91 32.92 1.89
C LYS A 301 -9.76 33.54 0.78
N PHE A 302 -11.00 33.87 1.11
CA PHE A 302 -11.87 34.51 0.13
C PHE A 302 -11.63 36.02 0.09
N ASP A 303 -11.26 36.53 -1.09
CA ASP A 303 -11.20 37.96 -1.37
C ASP A 303 -12.56 38.44 -1.89
N THR A 304 -13.25 39.25 -1.09
CA THR A 304 -14.56 39.80 -1.44
C THR A 304 -14.49 40.86 -2.55
N THR A 305 -13.32 41.47 -2.77
CA THR A 305 -13.12 42.51 -3.78
C THR A 305 -12.99 41.89 -5.17
N ASN A 306 -12.12 40.94 -5.28
CA ASN A 306 -11.86 40.22 -6.55
C ASN A 306 -12.81 39.02 -6.76
N LYS A 307 -13.63 38.68 -5.77
CA LYS A 307 -14.51 37.49 -5.75
C LYS A 307 -13.74 36.20 -6.12
N SER A 308 -12.61 36.00 -5.47
CA SER A 308 -11.71 34.85 -5.71
C SER A 308 -11.26 34.20 -4.40
N LEU A 309 -10.88 32.93 -4.47
CA LEU A 309 -10.19 32.22 -3.39
C LEU A 309 -8.68 32.29 -3.64
N GLU A 310 -7.96 32.94 -2.73
CA GLU A 310 -6.51 33.07 -2.77
C GLU A 310 -5.85 32.02 -1.89
N THR A 311 -4.88 31.26 -2.45
CA THR A 311 -4.12 30.28 -1.69
C THR A 311 -3.20 30.95 -0.68
N ILE A 312 -3.39 30.63 0.60
CA ILE A 312 -2.57 31.11 1.72
C ILE A 312 -1.69 30.00 2.32
N VAL A 313 -2.11 28.74 2.18
CA VAL A 313 -1.34 27.55 2.54
C VAL A 313 -1.30 26.67 1.30
N SER A 314 -0.11 26.47 0.76
CA SER A 314 0.08 25.67 -0.45
C SER A 314 0.02 24.17 -0.14
N SER A 315 -0.16 23.39 -1.17
CA SER A 315 -0.24 21.92 -1.21
C SER A 315 0.44 21.18 -0.05
N ILE A 316 -0.36 20.58 0.82
CA ILE A 316 0.09 19.76 1.94
C ILE A 316 -0.22 18.31 1.57
N ILE A 317 0.83 17.51 1.41
CA ILE A 317 0.76 16.06 1.17
C ILE A 317 1.85 15.42 2.02
N PRO A 318 1.52 14.44 2.90
CA PRO A 318 2.54 13.67 3.61
C PRO A 318 3.52 12.98 2.65
N ASN A 319 4.77 12.79 3.06
CA ASN A 319 5.73 11.99 2.31
C ASN A 319 5.21 10.54 2.19
N SER A 320 4.73 10.18 1.03
CA SER A 320 4.01 8.91 0.79
C SER A 320 4.04 8.52 -0.69
N PRO A 321 3.84 7.24 -1.02
CA PRO A 321 3.66 6.82 -2.40
C PRO A 321 2.47 7.55 -3.04
N LYS A 322 2.53 7.78 -4.34
CA LYS A 322 1.47 8.52 -5.05
C LYS A 322 0.13 7.76 -5.04
N ARG A 323 0.17 6.42 -5.08
CA ARG A 323 -1.02 5.55 -5.14
C ARG A 323 -0.85 4.32 -4.25
N ASN A 324 -1.95 3.70 -3.83
CA ASN A 324 -1.96 2.44 -3.07
C ASN A 324 -1.94 1.22 -4.03
N LEU A 325 -1.17 1.28 -5.10
CA LEU A 325 -1.02 0.22 -6.10
C LEU A 325 0.36 -0.43 -5.94
N THR A 326 0.38 -1.73 -5.69
CA THR A 326 1.60 -2.47 -5.33
C THR A 326 1.76 -3.76 -6.15
N TYR A 327 1.39 -3.71 -7.43
CA TYR A 327 1.35 -4.90 -8.28
C TYR A 327 2.72 -5.60 -8.39
N ARG A 328 3.78 -4.85 -8.66
CA ARG A 328 5.14 -5.38 -8.70
C ARG A 328 6.11 -4.44 -7.99
N MET A 329 6.90 -5.01 -7.11
CA MET A 329 7.94 -4.30 -6.37
C MET A 329 9.29 -4.97 -6.58
N LYS A 330 10.34 -4.15 -6.71
CA LYS A 330 11.73 -4.62 -6.85
C LYS A 330 12.70 -3.64 -6.22
N PHE A 331 13.68 -4.16 -5.50
CA PHE A 331 14.85 -3.39 -5.11
C PHE A 331 15.92 -3.43 -6.22
N GLU A 332 16.49 -2.27 -6.52
CA GLU A 332 17.75 -2.12 -7.24
C GLU A 332 18.69 -1.32 -6.33
N GLY A 333 19.69 -1.99 -5.78
CA GLY A 333 20.47 -1.43 -4.67
C GLY A 333 19.57 -1.09 -3.46
N GLU A 334 19.61 0.15 -3.03
CA GLU A 334 18.78 0.64 -1.91
C GLU A 334 17.46 1.30 -2.35
N LYS A 335 17.18 1.34 -3.64
CA LYS A 335 15.99 1.96 -4.21
C LYS A 335 14.88 0.93 -4.39
N LEU A 336 13.72 1.17 -3.77
CA LEU A 336 12.52 0.38 -4.03
C LEU A 336 11.75 1.00 -5.20
N PHE A 337 11.56 0.24 -6.25
CA PHE A 337 10.69 0.60 -7.37
C PHE A 337 9.37 -0.14 -7.28
N ILE A 338 8.28 0.57 -7.59
CA ILE A 338 6.92 0.01 -7.62
C ILE A 338 6.26 0.35 -8.94
N ALA A 339 5.84 -0.68 -9.67
CA ALA A 339 4.96 -0.58 -10.82
C ALA A 339 3.52 -0.85 -10.37
N GLY A 340 2.62 0.11 -10.61
CA GLY A 340 1.27 0.09 -10.06
C GLY A 340 0.21 -0.61 -10.93
N GLY A 341 0.51 -0.94 -12.19
CA GLY A 341 -0.46 -1.57 -13.09
C GLY A 341 -0.63 -3.07 -12.82
N GLY A 342 -1.85 -3.55 -12.90
CA GLY A 342 -2.19 -4.96 -12.66
C GLY A 342 -2.63 -5.72 -13.92
N LYS A 343 -2.97 -6.99 -13.75
CA LYS A 343 -3.53 -7.88 -14.80
C LYS A 343 -5.00 -7.61 -15.13
N THR A 344 -5.62 -6.61 -14.49
CA THR A 344 -7.07 -6.39 -14.61
C THR A 344 -7.45 -5.84 -15.98
N SER A 345 -8.66 -6.17 -16.43
CA SER A 345 -9.29 -5.59 -17.61
C SER A 345 -9.65 -4.10 -17.45
N GLN A 346 -9.58 -3.60 -16.22
CA GLN A 346 -9.78 -2.18 -15.94
C GLN A 346 -8.48 -1.40 -16.18
N PRO A 347 -8.54 -0.29 -16.91
CA PRO A 347 -7.37 0.53 -17.16
C PRO A 347 -6.96 1.25 -15.88
N GLU A 348 -5.74 0.96 -15.40
CA GLU A 348 -5.09 1.71 -14.31
C GLU A 348 -4.20 2.80 -14.89
N GLU A 349 -4.26 4.00 -14.32
CA GLU A 349 -3.35 5.07 -14.72
C GLU A 349 -1.90 4.65 -14.51
N GLY A 350 -1.05 4.93 -15.50
CA GLY A 350 0.36 4.59 -15.47
C GLY A 350 1.06 5.30 -14.31
N THR A 351 1.70 4.53 -13.45
CA THR A 351 2.50 5.08 -12.35
C THR A 351 3.72 4.21 -12.08
N ILE A 352 4.82 4.89 -11.81
CA ILE A 352 6.05 4.31 -11.28
C ILE A 352 6.43 5.12 -10.05
N MET A 353 6.48 4.45 -8.92
CA MET A 353 6.86 5.06 -7.64
C MET A 353 8.24 4.56 -7.22
N ILE A 354 9.02 5.43 -6.60
CA ILE A 354 10.34 5.11 -6.08
C ILE A 354 10.46 5.57 -4.63
N PHE A 355 10.96 4.69 -3.77
CA PHE A 355 11.36 5.01 -2.41
C PHE A 355 12.86 4.94 -2.28
N GLU A 356 13.48 6.08 -2.01
CA GLU A 356 14.92 6.26 -1.92
C GLU A 356 15.24 7.26 -0.81
N ASN A 357 16.22 6.96 0.04
CA ASN A 357 16.62 7.84 1.15
C ASN A 357 15.43 8.25 2.07
N LYS A 358 14.49 7.34 2.30
CA LYS A 358 13.25 7.56 3.07
C LYS A 358 12.30 8.59 2.46
N ILE A 359 12.44 8.91 1.18
CA ILE A 359 11.61 9.85 0.44
C ILE A 359 10.91 9.11 -0.69
N TRP A 360 9.59 9.33 -0.80
CA TRP A 360 8.80 8.90 -1.92
C TRP A 360 8.85 9.89 -3.08
N ASN A 361 9.07 9.39 -4.27
CA ASN A 361 8.97 10.13 -5.52
C ASN A 361 8.22 9.29 -6.55
N SER A 362 7.80 9.92 -7.64
CA SER A 362 7.23 9.25 -8.81
C SER A 362 7.94 9.70 -10.08
N PHE A 363 7.91 8.84 -11.09
CA PHE A 363 8.37 9.18 -12.42
C PHE A 363 7.36 10.13 -13.08
N GLN A 364 7.78 10.79 -14.16
CA GLN A 364 6.90 11.62 -14.97
C GLN A 364 5.70 10.79 -15.45
N GLU A 365 4.50 11.35 -15.33
CA GLU A 365 3.24 10.74 -15.80
C GLU A 365 2.50 11.72 -16.72
N LYS A 366 2.44 13.01 -16.31
CA LYS A 366 1.82 14.06 -17.11
C LYS A 366 2.60 14.24 -18.41
N GLU A 367 1.92 14.68 -19.42
CA GLU A 367 2.41 14.97 -20.77
C GLU A 367 2.87 13.73 -21.57
N ILE A 368 3.02 12.52 -20.96
CA ILE A 368 3.38 11.31 -21.74
C ILE A 368 2.29 11.00 -22.77
N ALA A 369 1.02 11.05 -22.38
CA ALA A 369 -0.08 10.82 -23.30
C ALA A 369 -0.16 11.88 -24.41
N GLU A 370 0.14 13.14 -24.11
CA GLU A 370 0.20 14.22 -25.10
C GLU A 370 1.37 14.03 -26.08
N GLN A 371 2.54 13.63 -25.57
CA GLN A 371 3.74 13.41 -26.41
C GLN A 371 3.63 12.17 -27.28
N THR A 372 2.98 11.13 -26.81
CA THR A 372 2.89 9.84 -27.50
C THR A 372 1.60 9.69 -28.34
N GLY A 373 0.57 10.49 -28.06
CA GLY A 373 -0.77 10.32 -28.60
C GLY A 373 -1.52 9.09 -28.08
N ILE A 374 -0.98 8.41 -27.04
CA ILE A 374 -1.51 7.18 -26.47
C ILE A 374 -1.63 7.35 -24.96
N SER A 375 -2.71 6.85 -24.36
CA SER A 375 -2.91 6.93 -22.91
C SER A 375 -1.81 6.17 -22.14
N TYR A 376 -1.16 6.83 -21.18
CA TYR A 376 -0.17 6.22 -20.31
C TYR A 376 -0.85 5.43 -19.20
N ARG A 377 -0.81 4.10 -19.26
CA ARG A 377 -1.56 3.21 -18.34
C ARG A 377 -0.96 1.82 -18.22
N ASN A 378 -1.41 1.10 -17.19
CA ASN A 378 -1.14 -0.33 -16.96
C ASN A 378 0.36 -0.67 -16.93
N ILE A 379 1.17 0.12 -16.22
CA ILE A 379 2.60 -0.14 -16.05
C ILE A 379 2.79 -1.33 -15.14
N SER A 380 3.36 -2.41 -15.68
CA SER A 380 3.42 -3.73 -15.04
C SER A 380 4.78 -4.12 -14.49
N SER A 381 5.86 -3.54 -15.00
CA SER A 381 7.22 -3.83 -14.54
C SER A 381 8.14 -2.64 -14.80
N ILE A 382 9.25 -2.58 -14.05
CA ILE A 382 10.32 -1.60 -14.24
C ILE A 382 11.66 -2.30 -14.06
N ALA A 383 12.66 -1.86 -14.83
CA ALA A 383 14.05 -2.27 -14.72
C ALA A 383 14.97 -1.05 -14.80
N GLN A 384 15.92 -0.94 -13.88
CA GLN A 384 17.01 0.02 -13.91
C GLN A 384 18.16 -0.54 -14.73
N ASP A 385 18.77 0.26 -15.60
CA ASP A 385 19.95 -0.13 -16.35
C ASP A 385 21.13 -0.37 -15.39
N PRO A 386 21.75 -1.57 -15.37
CA PRO A 386 22.84 -1.86 -14.46
C PRO A 386 24.07 -0.98 -14.64
N THR A 387 24.24 -0.38 -15.85
CA THR A 387 25.39 0.46 -16.19
C THR A 387 25.12 1.96 -16.04
N ASP A 388 23.85 2.37 -15.95
CA ASP A 388 23.44 3.76 -15.77
C ASP A 388 22.19 3.85 -14.87
N GLU A 389 22.38 4.11 -13.59
CA GLU A 389 21.31 4.21 -12.59
C GLU A 389 20.22 5.26 -12.90
N LYS A 390 20.45 6.16 -13.86
CA LYS A 390 19.46 7.16 -14.27
C LYS A 390 18.56 6.66 -15.37
N ARG A 391 18.96 5.60 -16.08
CA ARG A 391 18.23 5.02 -17.19
C ARG A 391 17.31 3.89 -16.71
N HIS A 392 16.04 3.97 -17.07
CA HIS A 392 15.04 2.98 -16.66
C HIS A 392 14.14 2.62 -17.83
N PHE A 393 13.68 1.37 -17.83
CA PHE A 393 12.66 0.89 -18.76
C PHE A 393 11.44 0.42 -17.97
N ALA A 394 10.25 0.76 -18.47
CA ALA A 394 8.99 0.34 -17.86
C ALA A 394 8.08 -0.28 -18.92
N SER A 395 7.53 -1.44 -18.62
CA SER A 395 6.59 -2.14 -19.49
C SER A 395 5.15 -1.79 -19.18
N SER A 396 4.31 -1.78 -20.22
CA SER A 396 2.86 -1.71 -20.09
C SER A 396 2.23 -2.97 -20.68
N ILE A 397 1.25 -3.55 -19.97
CA ILE A 397 0.49 -4.70 -20.50
C ILE A 397 -0.49 -4.32 -21.62
N THR A 398 -0.48 -3.06 -22.07
CA THR A 398 -1.35 -2.58 -23.14
C THR A 398 -0.68 -1.64 -24.14
N GLN A 399 0.43 -0.97 -23.77
CA GLN A 399 0.94 0.19 -24.50
C GLN A 399 2.43 0.09 -24.89
N GLY A 400 3.08 -1.07 -24.74
CA GLY A 400 4.48 -1.28 -25.12
C GLY A 400 5.48 -0.97 -24.02
N LEU A 401 6.65 -0.45 -24.40
CA LEU A 401 7.78 -0.21 -23.52
C LEU A 401 8.13 1.29 -23.49
N TYR A 402 8.31 1.80 -22.30
CA TYR A 402 8.71 3.20 -22.05
C TYR A 402 10.13 3.28 -21.52
N GLU A 403 10.90 4.25 -22.00
CA GLU A 403 12.24 4.57 -21.51
C GLU A 403 12.20 5.90 -20.76
N PHE A 404 12.87 5.93 -19.60
CA PHE A 404 13.02 7.11 -18.77
C PHE A 404 14.50 7.38 -18.49
N TYR A 405 14.86 8.66 -18.40
CA TYR A 405 16.16 9.09 -17.93
C TYR A 405 15.99 10.12 -16.81
N ASP A 406 16.62 9.89 -15.68
CA ASP A 406 16.45 10.71 -14.47
C ASP A 406 14.96 10.94 -14.14
N LYS A 407 14.16 9.87 -14.19
CA LYS A 407 12.71 9.83 -13.94
C LYS A 407 11.85 10.58 -14.96
N LYS A 408 12.45 11.15 -16.02
CA LYS A 408 11.73 11.84 -17.10
C LYS A 408 11.56 10.93 -18.30
N PHE A 409 10.41 11.01 -18.94
CA PHE A 409 10.10 10.26 -20.16
C PHE A 409 11.06 10.67 -21.30
N VAL A 410 11.60 9.68 -21.99
CA VAL A 410 12.53 9.84 -23.11
C VAL A 410 11.98 9.27 -24.39
N LYS A 411 11.48 8.01 -24.36
CA LYS A 411 11.09 7.30 -25.57
C LYS A 411 10.01 6.25 -25.27
N HIS A 412 9.15 6.06 -26.25
CA HIS A 412 8.14 5.02 -26.28
C HIS A 412 8.43 4.05 -27.43
N TYR A 413 8.55 2.76 -27.09
CA TYR A 413 8.77 1.68 -28.05
C TYR A 413 7.49 0.94 -28.31
N THR A 414 7.10 0.88 -29.57
CA THR A 414 5.92 0.19 -30.08
C THR A 414 6.28 -0.60 -31.34
N TYR A 415 5.32 -1.25 -31.95
CA TYR A 415 5.52 -1.96 -33.23
C TYR A 415 5.98 -1.06 -34.39
N ASN A 416 5.79 0.27 -34.31
CA ASN A 416 6.18 1.21 -35.35
C ASN A 416 7.68 1.55 -35.36
N ASN A 417 8.36 1.41 -34.23
CA ASN A 417 9.74 1.86 -34.05
C ASN A 417 10.65 0.85 -33.34
N SER A 418 10.15 -0.37 -33.17
CA SER A 418 10.87 -1.49 -32.56
C SER A 418 10.35 -2.81 -33.14
N PRO A 419 10.98 -3.96 -32.88
CA PRO A 419 10.49 -5.28 -33.28
C PRO A 419 9.31 -5.79 -32.43
N LEU A 420 8.84 -5.04 -31.45
CA LEU A 420 7.69 -5.42 -30.63
C LEU A 420 6.45 -5.64 -31.49
N GLU A 421 5.66 -6.63 -31.14
CA GLU A 421 4.52 -7.06 -31.95
C GLU A 421 3.19 -6.68 -31.29
N VAL A 422 2.17 -6.43 -32.14
CA VAL A 422 0.80 -6.19 -31.71
C VAL A 422 0.13 -7.51 -31.36
N ALA A 423 -0.59 -7.56 -30.23
CA ALA A 423 -1.29 -8.76 -29.77
C ALA A 423 -2.34 -9.25 -30.79
N VAL A 424 -2.40 -10.57 -31.01
CA VAL A 424 -3.31 -11.27 -31.94
C VAL A 424 -4.08 -12.33 -31.14
N PRO A 425 -5.37 -12.60 -31.42
CA PRO A 425 -6.22 -12.07 -32.51
C PRO A 425 -6.87 -10.74 -32.16
N ILE A 426 -6.84 -9.81 -33.09
CA ILE A 426 -7.48 -8.51 -32.96
C ILE A 426 -8.87 -8.60 -33.56
N THR A 427 -9.92 -8.59 -32.73
CA THR A 427 -11.29 -8.59 -33.17
C THR A 427 -11.73 -7.26 -33.81
N ASN A 428 -11.02 -6.18 -33.47
CA ASN A 428 -11.21 -4.86 -34.02
C ASN A 428 -9.84 -4.16 -34.21
N PRO A 429 -9.24 -4.27 -35.43
CA PRO A 429 -7.91 -3.71 -35.72
C PRO A 429 -7.79 -2.20 -35.48
N GLU A 430 -8.85 -1.43 -35.68
CA GLU A 430 -8.82 0.02 -35.51
C GLU A 430 -8.71 0.44 -34.03
N ILE A 431 -9.27 -0.37 -33.12
CA ILE A 431 -9.19 -0.11 -31.68
C ILE A 431 -7.87 -0.61 -31.10
N TYR A 432 -7.36 -1.74 -31.58
CA TYR A 432 -6.24 -2.45 -30.96
C TYR A 432 -4.93 -2.36 -31.78
N LYS A 433 -4.88 -1.55 -32.83
CA LYS A 433 -3.68 -1.42 -33.67
C LYS A 433 -2.40 -1.05 -32.92
N ASP A 434 -2.53 -0.38 -31.76
CA ASP A 434 -1.41 0.02 -30.90
C ASP A 434 -1.27 -0.85 -29.64
N PHE A 435 -1.98 -2.00 -29.59
CA PHE A 435 -2.07 -2.83 -28.41
C PHE A 435 -0.84 -3.75 -28.29
N VAL A 436 0.27 -3.17 -27.90
CA VAL A 436 1.54 -3.89 -27.65
C VAL A 436 1.60 -4.27 -26.18
N ARG A 437 1.57 -5.56 -25.89
CA ARG A 437 1.47 -6.10 -24.53
C ARG A 437 2.82 -6.59 -24.02
N ILE A 438 3.46 -5.80 -23.17
CA ILE A 438 4.76 -6.13 -22.59
C ILE A 438 4.63 -6.37 -21.08
N ASN A 439 5.26 -7.45 -20.60
CA ASN A 439 5.44 -7.70 -19.17
C ASN A 439 6.84 -8.26 -18.91
N GLY A 440 7.20 -8.46 -17.65
CA GLY A 440 8.45 -9.07 -17.23
C GLY A 440 9.68 -8.38 -17.82
N LEU A 441 10.29 -7.47 -17.07
CA LEU A 441 11.56 -6.85 -17.44
C LEU A 441 12.67 -7.34 -16.52
N THR A 442 13.78 -7.78 -17.10
CA THR A 442 14.98 -8.14 -16.35
C THR A 442 16.22 -7.94 -17.20
N TYR A 443 17.36 -7.70 -16.57
CA TYR A 443 18.67 -7.70 -17.24
C TYR A 443 19.38 -9.02 -16.99
N ASP A 444 20.12 -9.47 -18.00
CA ASP A 444 21.09 -10.54 -17.85
C ASP A 444 22.47 -10.02 -17.41
N ASN A 445 23.44 -10.91 -17.22
CA ASN A 445 24.79 -10.54 -16.80
C ASN A 445 25.58 -9.77 -17.86
N ASP A 446 25.15 -9.80 -19.12
CA ASP A 446 25.74 -9.05 -20.23
C ASP A 446 25.05 -7.69 -20.45
N ASN A 447 24.19 -7.28 -19.53
CA ASN A 447 23.39 -6.06 -19.55
C ASN A 447 22.42 -5.98 -20.75
N ASN A 448 21.95 -7.11 -21.26
CA ASN A 448 20.85 -7.12 -22.21
C ASN A 448 19.51 -7.02 -21.44
N LEU A 449 18.61 -6.17 -21.91
CA LEU A 449 17.26 -6.04 -21.35
C LEU A 449 16.31 -7.06 -21.98
N TRP A 450 15.87 -8.03 -21.21
CA TRP A 450 14.90 -9.05 -21.61
C TRP A 450 13.48 -8.62 -21.25
N MET A 451 12.55 -8.95 -22.14
CA MET A 451 11.13 -8.66 -21.95
C MET A 451 10.25 -9.69 -22.63
N THR A 452 9.01 -9.82 -22.17
CA THR A 452 8.03 -10.70 -22.77
C THR A 452 6.92 -9.91 -23.44
N ASN A 453 6.56 -10.33 -24.66
CA ASN A 453 5.45 -9.76 -25.46
C ASN A 453 4.33 -10.80 -25.57
N TYR A 454 3.08 -10.41 -25.29
CA TYR A 454 1.93 -11.32 -25.18
C TYR A 454 1.21 -11.54 -26.50
N GLU A 455 0.62 -12.74 -26.67
CA GLU A 455 -0.28 -13.07 -27.78
C GLU A 455 0.32 -12.75 -29.16
N VAL A 456 1.63 -13.01 -29.30
CA VAL A 456 2.42 -12.73 -30.51
C VAL A 456 3.26 -13.94 -30.87
N LYS A 457 3.91 -13.90 -32.04
CA LYS A 457 4.79 -14.98 -32.46
C LYS A 457 6.07 -15.02 -31.65
N HIS A 458 6.72 -13.86 -31.45
CA HIS A 458 7.96 -13.78 -30.68
C HIS A 458 7.67 -13.35 -29.26
N PHE A 459 7.53 -14.32 -28.35
CA PHE A 459 7.19 -14.07 -26.96
C PHE A 459 8.31 -13.37 -26.17
N ILE A 460 9.57 -13.49 -26.61
CA ILE A 460 10.73 -12.93 -25.92
C ILE A 460 11.46 -11.97 -26.87
N HIS A 461 11.65 -10.73 -26.40
CA HIS A 461 12.47 -9.73 -27.05
C HIS A 461 13.61 -9.34 -26.13
N VAL A 462 14.78 -9.10 -26.73
CA VAL A 462 15.97 -8.68 -26.00
C VAL A 462 16.53 -7.41 -26.66
N LEU A 463 16.67 -6.36 -25.86
CA LEU A 463 17.34 -5.12 -26.28
C LEU A 463 18.77 -5.14 -25.74
N LYS A 464 19.74 -5.18 -26.65
CA LYS A 464 21.18 -5.19 -26.32
C LYS A 464 21.68 -3.79 -25.95
N PRO A 465 22.79 -3.66 -25.22
CA PRO A 465 23.40 -2.37 -24.88
C PRO A 465 23.74 -1.51 -26.08
N ASP A 466 24.07 -2.12 -27.24
CA ASP A 466 24.36 -1.43 -28.51
C ASP A 466 23.10 -0.96 -29.27
N GLY A 467 21.90 -1.18 -28.68
CA GLY A 467 20.62 -0.79 -29.26
C GLY A 467 20.04 -1.79 -30.27
N LYS A 468 20.69 -2.91 -30.53
CA LYS A 468 20.16 -3.97 -31.38
C LYS A 468 19.16 -4.81 -30.64
N TRP A 469 18.21 -5.40 -31.39
CA TRP A 469 17.18 -6.28 -30.89
C TRP A 469 17.42 -7.71 -31.35
N VAL A 470 17.12 -8.66 -30.44
CA VAL A 470 17.01 -10.08 -30.75
C VAL A 470 15.59 -10.53 -30.39
N ASN A 471 14.97 -11.30 -31.29
CA ASN A 471 13.60 -11.81 -31.12
C ASN A 471 13.66 -13.34 -31.08
N LEU A 472 13.16 -13.93 -29.99
CA LEU A 472 13.22 -15.37 -29.79
C LEU A 472 11.82 -15.99 -29.87
N HIS A 473 11.73 -17.14 -30.51
CA HIS A 473 10.49 -17.90 -30.67
C HIS A 473 10.73 -19.39 -30.36
N TYR A 474 9.93 -19.92 -29.44
CA TYR A 474 9.94 -21.33 -29.03
C TYR A 474 8.50 -21.85 -29.13
N PRO A 475 8.22 -22.81 -30.06
CA PRO A 475 6.84 -23.21 -30.39
C PRO A 475 6.03 -23.78 -29.21
N GLU A 476 6.68 -24.35 -28.20
CA GLU A 476 5.98 -24.89 -27.04
C GLU A 476 5.26 -23.83 -26.20
N VAL A 477 5.68 -22.56 -26.26
CA VAL A 477 5.00 -21.47 -25.54
C VAL A 477 3.86 -20.85 -26.34
N ASP A 478 3.67 -21.19 -27.61
CA ASP A 478 2.54 -20.73 -28.44
C ASP A 478 1.18 -21.19 -27.88
N THR A 479 1.19 -22.15 -26.96
CA THR A 479 0.02 -22.71 -26.30
C THR A 479 -0.45 -21.88 -25.09
N THR A 480 0.27 -20.84 -24.73
CA THR A 480 -0.08 -19.93 -23.61
C THR A 480 -0.41 -18.53 -24.09
N ILE A 481 -0.92 -17.65 -23.20
CA ILE A 481 -1.22 -16.25 -23.55
C ILE A 481 0.02 -15.38 -23.28
N SER A 482 0.73 -15.61 -22.17
CA SER A 482 1.88 -14.80 -21.80
C SER A 482 2.91 -15.57 -21.00
N LEU A 483 4.16 -15.08 -21.07
CA LEU A 483 5.21 -15.38 -20.11
C LEU A 483 5.39 -14.19 -19.17
N GLU A 484 5.49 -14.47 -17.87
CA GLU A 484 5.56 -13.46 -16.82
C GLU A 484 6.64 -13.80 -15.79
N ASN A 485 6.88 -12.88 -14.84
CA ASN A 485 7.81 -13.11 -13.72
C ASN A 485 9.14 -13.70 -14.16
N ILE A 486 9.77 -13.06 -15.14
CA ILE A 486 11.05 -13.53 -15.67
C ILE A 486 12.18 -13.23 -14.68
N ILE A 487 13.01 -14.23 -14.43
CA ILE A 487 14.23 -14.13 -13.61
C ILE A 487 15.38 -14.85 -14.30
N PHE A 488 16.61 -14.42 -14.04
CA PHE A 488 17.81 -15.21 -14.29
C PHE A 488 18.25 -15.88 -13.00
N ASP A 489 18.54 -17.16 -13.04
CA ASP A 489 19.17 -17.85 -11.94
C ASP A 489 20.70 -17.68 -11.95
N LYS A 490 21.39 -18.17 -10.91
CA LYS A 490 22.86 -18.08 -10.78
C LYS A 490 23.62 -18.80 -11.90
N ARG A 491 22.96 -19.66 -12.68
CA ARG A 491 23.54 -20.36 -13.85
C ARG A 491 23.42 -19.53 -15.13
N GLY A 492 22.69 -18.41 -15.08
CA GLY A 492 22.35 -17.61 -16.25
C GLY A 492 21.17 -18.15 -17.06
N TRP A 493 20.34 -19.06 -16.48
CA TRP A 493 19.16 -19.57 -17.16
C TRP A 493 17.96 -18.66 -16.90
N LEU A 494 17.22 -18.36 -17.96
CA LEU A 494 15.96 -17.61 -17.86
C LEU A 494 14.85 -18.55 -17.39
N TRP A 495 14.12 -18.13 -16.37
CA TRP A 495 12.90 -18.77 -15.90
C TRP A 495 11.74 -17.79 -16.06
N ALA A 496 10.58 -18.31 -16.52
CA ALA A 496 9.36 -17.54 -16.67
C ALA A 496 8.14 -18.36 -16.24
N THR A 497 7.16 -17.70 -15.61
CA THR A 497 5.86 -18.31 -15.36
C THR A 497 4.94 -18.05 -16.55
N ALA A 498 4.12 -19.03 -16.94
CA ALA A 498 3.14 -18.88 -18.01
C ALA A 498 1.72 -18.67 -17.47
N TRP A 499 0.97 -17.80 -18.14
CA TRP A 499 -0.42 -17.48 -17.83
C TRP A 499 -1.31 -17.62 -19.06
N GLY A 500 -2.56 -18.07 -18.86
CA GLY A 500 -3.57 -18.10 -19.90
C GLY A 500 -4.17 -19.47 -20.14
N TYR A 501 -4.13 -20.00 -21.36
CA TYR A 501 -4.72 -21.30 -21.68
C TYR A 501 -3.98 -22.46 -21.01
N ASN A 502 -2.64 -22.40 -21.01
CA ASN A 502 -1.77 -23.34 -20.31
C ASN A 502 -0.90 -22.60 -19.30
N TYR A 503 -1.11 -22.90 -18.04
CA TYR A 503 -0.22 -22.42 -16.95
C TYR A 503 0.99 -23.35 -16.87
N GLY A 504 2.17 -22.80 -16.66
CA GLY A 504 3.38 -23.59 -16.61
C GLY A 504 4.60 -22.75 -16.23
N VAL A 505 5.75 -23.40 -16.33
CA VAL A 505 7.06 -22.78 -16.17
C VAL A 505 7.88 -23.02 -17.43
N PHE A 506 8.38 -21.97 -18.00
CA PHE A 506 9.33 -21.99 -19.11
C PHE A 506 10.74 -21.76 -18.58
N CYS A 507 11.69 -22.56 -19.05
CA CYS A 507 13.12 -22.39 -18.77
C CYS A 507 13.90 -22.36 -20.07
N LEU A 508 14.86 -21.43 -20.19
CA LEU A 508 15.71 -21.22 -21.34
C LEU A 508 17.18 -21.08 -20.90
N ASN A 509 18.04 -21.84 -21.53
CA ASN A 509 19.49 -21.74 -21.45
C ASN A 509 20.04 -21.45 -22.85
N THR A 510 20.43 -20.22 -23.13
CA THR A 510 20.98 -19.78 -24.43
C THR A 510 22.44 -20.20 -24.63
N LYS A 511 23.05 -20.90 -23.67
CA LYS A 511 24.48 -21.27 -23.68
C LYS A 511 25.44 -20.10 -23.96
N ASN A 512 25.00 -18.87 -23.64
CA ASN A 512 25.70 -17.61 -23.92
C ASN A 512 25.84 -17.29 -25.43
N THR A 513 24.96 -17.84 -26.27
CA THR A 513 24.94 -17.64 -27.73
C THR A 513 23.60 -17.03 -28.17
N LEU A 514 23.24 -15.87 -27.59
CA LEU A 514 21.95 -15.21 -27.76
C LEU A 514 21.51 -15.01 -29.23
N GLU A 515 22.44 -14.91 -30.18
CA GLU A 515 22.17 -14.70 -31.61
C GLU A 515 22.06 -16.01 -32.40
N ASP A 516 22.30 -17.19 -31.75
CA ASP A 516 22.18 -18.51 -32.36
C ASP A 516 21.19 -19.39 -31.59
N PRO A 517 19.88 -19.20 -31.78
CA PRO A 517 18.86 -19.97 -31.05
C PRO A 517 18.85 -21.47 -31.42
N GLY A 518 19.66 -21.91 -32.39
CA GLY A 518 19.74 -23.30 -32.82
C GLY A 518 20.42 -24.22 -31.80
N ASP A 519 21.24 -23.70 -30.89
CA ASP A 519 21.88 -24.46 -29.83
C ASP A 519 21.23 -24.32 -28.45
N ASP A 520 20.17 -23.54 -28.36
CA ASP A 520 19.43 -23.28 -27.13
C ASP A 520 18.88 -24.54 -26.49
N GLN A 521 18.89 -24.57 -25.17
CA GLN A 521 18.16 -25.56 -24.40
C GLN A 521 16.94 -24.91 -23.78
N HIS A 522 15.75 -25.36 -24.15
CA HIS A 522 14.49 -24.80 -23.65
C HIS A 522 13.47 -25.89 -23.32
N LYS A 523 12.60 -25.64 -22.36
CA LYS A 523 11.51 -26.54 -21.96
C LYS A 523 10.37 -25.78 -21.32
N PHE A 524 9.15 -26.14 -21.71
CA PHE A 524 7.93 -25.64 -21.09
C PHE A 524 7.22 -26.78 -20.38
N VAL A 525 7.02 -26.66 -19.05
CA VAL A 525 6.38 -27.67 -18.21
C VAL A 525 5.06 -27.13 -17.68
N THR A 526 3.97 -27.79 -18.02
CA THR A 526 2.60 -27.48 -17.58
C THR A 526 2.09 -28.46 -16.52
N ASN A 527 2.61 -29.66 -16.49
CA ASN A 527 2.24 -30.72 -15.57
C ASN A 527 3.45 -31.12 -14.75
N PHE A 528 3.39 -30.94 -13.45
CA PHE A 528 4.45 -31.30 -12.53
C PHE A 528 4.15 -32.65 -11.87
N ILE A 529 5.15 -33.51 -11.74
CA ILE A 529 5.09 -34.74 -10.96
C ILE A 529 5.89 -34.48 -9.69
N ASN A 530 5.30 -34.74 -8.51
CA ASN A 530 6.02 -34.59 -7.26
C ASN A 530 6.87 -35.79 -6.90
N GLN A 531 7.64 -35.71 -5.82
CA GLN A 531 8.51 -36.78 -5.30
C GLN A 531 7.78 -38.08 -4.97
N ASP A 532 6.46 -38.07 -4.85
CA ASP A 532 5.64 -39.27 -4.58
C ASP A 532 5.02 -39.84 -5.85
N GLY A 533 5.41 -39.33 -7.03
CA GLY A 533 4.85 -39.72 -8.32
C GLY A 533 3.45 -39.18 -8.61
N THR A 534 2.97 -38.22 -7.80
CA THR A 534 1.65 -37.62 -7.97
C THR A 534 1.71 -36.50 -9.03
N LEU A 535 0.80 -36.58 -10.01
CA LEU A 535 0.64 -35.53 -11.00
C LEU A 535 -0.07 -34.35 -10.37
N LEU A 536 0.55 -33.18 -10.42
CA LEU A 536 0.04 -31.92 -9.91
C LEU A 536 -0.58 -31.11 -11.05
N SER A 537 -1.89 -30.97 -11.02
CA SER A 537 -2.65 -30.16 -11.99
C SER A 537 -2.85 -28.74 -11.46
N HIS A 538 -1.79 -27.94 -11.45
CA HIS A 538 -1.88 -26.54 -11.02
C HIS A 538 -2.59 -25.71 -12.08
N LYS A 539 -3.70 -25.06 -11.68
CA LYS A 539 -4.47 -24.19 -12.57
C LYS A 539 -3.89 -22.78 -12.69
N LYS A 540 -2.94 -22.43 -11.80
CA LYS A 540 -2.31 -21.09 -11.81
C LYS A 540 -0.92 -21.16 -11.16
N ILE A 541 0.02 -20.45 -11.75
CA ILE A 541 1.37 -20.19 -11.23
C ILE A 541 1.53 -18.69 -11.15
N TYR A 542 1.92 -18.18 -9.97
CA TYR A 542 1.90 -16.75 -9.70
C TYR A 542 3.27 -16.11 -9.63
N CYS A 543 4.26 -16.81 -9.08
CA CYS A 543 5.59 -16.27 -8.87
C CYS A 543 6.66 -17.36 -8.91
N ILE A 544 7.90 -16.95 -9.12
CA ILE A 544 9.09 -17.79 -9.15
C ILE A 544 10.26 -17.03 -8.56
N VAL A 545 11.10 -17.70 -7.77
CA VAL A 545 12.30 -17.14 -7.17
C VAL A 545 13.38 -18.20 -6.98
N GLU A 546 14.64 -17.83 -7.12
CA GLU A 546 15.79 -18.64 -6.71
C GLU A 546 16.20 -18.31 -5.28
N ASP A 547 16.42 -19.31 -4.44
CA ASP A 547 16.94 -19.11 -3.10
C ASP A 547 18.48 -19.05 -3.07
N LYS A 548 19.06 -18.78 -1.88
CA LYS A 548 20.52 -18.63 -1.74
C LYS A 548 21.30 -19.92 -2.03
N ASN A 549 20.65 -21.08 -1.96
CA ASN A 549 21.22 -22.38 -2.26
C ASN A 549 21.06 -22.79 -3.74
N GLY A 550 20.45 -21.91 -4.58
CA GLY A 550 20.20 -22.21 -6.00
C GLY A 550 18.98 -23.09 -6.23
N VAL A 551 18.11 -23.22 -5.25
CA VAL A 551 16.83 -23.94 -5.33
C VAL A 551 15.76 -22.99 -5.86
N ILE A 552 14.97 -23.45 -6.84
CA ILE A 552 13.87 -22.65 -7.40
C ILE A 552 12.58 -22.95 -6.64
N TRP A 553 11.98 -21.91 -6.11
CA TRP A 553 10.67 -21.91 -5.46
C TRP A 553 9.62 -21.33 -6.40
N ILE A 554 8.50 -22.00 -6.56
CA ILE A 554 7.42 -21.61 -7.46
C ILE A 554 6.12 -21.53 -6.67
N GLY A 555 5.49 -20.36 -6.66
CA GLY A 555 4.20 -20.13 -6.02
C GLY A 555 3.05 -20.54 -6.93
N THR A 556 2.17 -21.43 -6.44
CA THR A 556 1.03 -21.95 -7.18
C THR A 556 -0.30 -21.67 -6.46
N ALA A 557 -1.42 -22.00 -7.10
CA ALA A 557 -2.75 -21.95 -6.48
C ALA A 557 -2.96 -23.00 -5.36
N GLN A 558 -2.02 -23.90 -5.14
CA GLN A 558 -2.11 -25.01 -4.19
C GLN A 558 -0.78 -25.22 -3.44
N GLY A 559 -0.29 -24.15 -2.82
CA GLY A 559 0.99 -24.14 -2.12
C GLY A 559 2.19 -23.97 -3.04
N PRO A 560 3.41 -23.94 -2.48
CA PRO A 560 4.64 -23.86 -3.26
C PRO A 560 5.08 -25.23 -3.77
N ILE A 561 5.70 -25.25 -4.96
CA ILE A 561 6.49 -26.38 -5.46
C ILE A 561 7.95 -25.98 -5.59
N ILE A 562 8.86 -26.92 -5.45
CA ILE A 562 10.28 -26.65 -5.29
C ILE A 562 11.09 -27.52 -6.26
N LEU A 563 12.04 -26.90 -6.94
CA LEU A 563 13.01 -27.54 -7.78
C LEU A 563 14.36 -27.61 -7.03
N ASN A 564 14.58 -28.65 -6.27
CA ASN A 564 15.82 -28.83 -5.47
C ASN A 564 17.07 -28.91 -6.34
N ASN A 565 16.96 -29.47 -7.53
CA ASN A 565 18.02 -29.50 -8.53
C ASN A 565 17.50 -28.97 -9.87
N PRO A 566 17.49 -27.67 -10.09
CA PRO A 566 16.99 -27.07 -11.33
C PRO A 566 17.73 -27.55 -12.59
N SER A 567 18.98 -28.01 -12.48
CA SER A 567 19.73 -28.57 -13.61
C SER A 567 19.09 -29.82 -14.22
N ASN A 568 18.21 -30.49 -13.48
CA ASN A 568 17.46 -31.64 -13.98
C ASN A 568 16.20 -31.23 -14.77
N PHE A 569 15.84 -29.95 -14.84
CA PHE A 569 14.59 -29.50 -15.44
C PHE A 569 14.43 -29.95 -16.90
N PHE A 570 15.52 -30.00 -17.65
CA PHE A 570 15.52 -30.43 -19.04
C PHE A 570 15.44 -31.96 -19.25
N LYS A 571 15.60 -32.76 -18.17
CA LYS A 571 15.53 -34.23 -18.26
C LYS A 571 14.06 -34.70 -18.34
N ASP A 572 13.87 -35.92 -18.88
CA ASP A 572 12.55 -36.54 -19.01
C ASP A 572 12.00 -37.06 -17.67
N ASP A 573 12.89 -37.48 -16.76
CA ASP A 573 12.59 -37.98 -15.42
C ASP A 573 12.53 -36.88 -14.35
N PHE A 574 12.42 -35.63 -14.78
CA PHE A 574 12.31 -34.46 -13.90
C PHE A 574 11.08 -34.55 -13.00
N TYR A 575 11.28 -34.28 -11.72
CA TYR A 575 10.19 -34.10 -10.74
C TYR A 575 10.41 -32.88 -9.85
N CYS A 576 9.31 -32.34 -9.27
CA CYS A 576 9.36 -31.29 -8.26
C CYS A 576 9.15 -31.85 -6.85
N THR A 577 9.41 -31.05 -5.86
CA THR A 577 9.18 -31.39 -4.44
C THR A 577 8.06 -30.53 -3.87
N GLN A 578 7.11 -31.17 -3.19
CA GLN A 578 6.20 -30.52 -2.24
C GLN A 578 6.67 -30.81 -0.82
N ILE A 579 6.94 -29.78 -0.02
CA ILE A 579 7.40 -29.95 1.37
C ILE A 579 6.29 -30.59 2.19
N LYS A 580 6.63 -31.63 2.95
CA LYS A 580 5.74 -32.29 3.90
C LYS A 580 6.02 -31.78 5.31
N VAL A 581 5.06 -31.10 5.90
CA VAL A 581 5.13 -30.56 7.25
C VAL A 581 4.44 -31.56 8.22
N PRO A 582 5.15 -32.09 9.20
CA PRO A 582 4.56 -33.01 10.18
C PRO A 582 3.44 -32.33 10.98
N ARG A 583 2.33 -33.03 11.20
CA ARG A 583 1.20 -32.51 11.98
C ARG A 583 1.50 -32.34 13.46
N ASN A 584 2.46 -33.10 14.00
CA ASN A 584 2.81 -33.10 15.43
C ASN A 584 1.62 -33.34 16.38
N ASP A 585 0.59 -34.02 15.89
CA ASP A 585 -0.64 -34.39 16.62
C ASP A 585 -0.65 -35.83 17.14
N GLY A 586 0.51 -36.54 17.05
CA GLY A 586 0.68 -37.91 17.44
C GLY A 586 0.28 -38.94 16.38
N THR A 587 -0.16 -38.52 15.20
CA THR A 587 -0.61 -39.42 14.12
C THR A 587 0.50 -39.88 13.18
N ASN A 588 1.72 -39.30 13.25
CA ASN A 588 2.81 -39.47 12.28
C ASN A 588 2.40 -39.08 10.83
N LEU A 589 1.36 -38.31 10.67
CA LEU A 589 0.93 -37.76 9.38
C LEU A 589 1.59 -36.40 9.10
N ALA A 590 1.69 -36.05 7.82
CA ALA A 590 2.19 -34.78 7.35
C ALA A 590 1.24 -34.19 6.29
N ASP A 591 1.12 -32.89 6.26
CA ASP A 591 0.42 -32.16 5.21
C ASP A 591 1.42 -31.51 4.27
N TYR A 592 1.04 -31.29 3.02
CA TYR A 592 1.85 -30.48 2.14
C TYR A 592 1.78 -29.00 2.55
N LEU A 593 2.93 -28.33 2.53
CA LEU A 593 3.09 -26.93 2.94
C LEU A 593 2.10 -26.03 2.20
N LEU A 594 1.25 -25.32 2.95
CA LEU A 594 0.30 -24.31 2.45
C LEU A 594 -0.55 -24.80 1.25
N VAL A 595 -0.87 -26.08 1.18
CA VAL A 595 -1.59 -26.70 0.04
C VAL A 595 -2.97 -26.07 -0.25
N SER A 596 -3.59 -25.46 0.75
CA SER A 596 -4.89 -24.79 0.62
C SER A 596 -4.78 -23.31 0.24
N ASP A 597 -3.56 -22.78 0.09
CA ASP A 597 -3.30 -21.36 -0.13
C ASP A 597 -2.83 -21.08 -1.56
N GLU A 598 -3.35 -20.01 -2.15
CA GLU A 598 -2.77 -19.42 -3.35
C GLU A 598 -1.51 -18.64 -2.95
N ILE A 599 -0.35 -19.04 -3.45
CA ILE A 599 0.92 -18.36 -3.19
C ILE A 599 1.16 -17.30 -4.24
N THR A 600 0.88 -16.05 -3.88
CA THR A 600 0.90 -14.91 -4.80
C THR A 600 2.26 -14.24 -4.92
N ALA A 601 3.09 -14.32 -3.87
CA ALA A 601 4.44 -13.75 -3.84
C ALA A 601 5.37 -14.57 -2.96
N ILE A 602 6.64 -14.66 -3.36
CA ILE A 602 7.72 -15.25 -2.55
C ILE A 602 8.92 -14.31 -2.62
N ALA A 603 9.54 -14.06 -1.47
CA ALA A 603 10.82 -13.35 -1.37
C ALA A 603 11.76 -14.08 -0.42
N VAL A 604 13.05 -14.07 -0.71
CA VAL A 604 14.09 -14.74 0.08
C VAL A 604 14.90 -13.69 0.83
N ASP A 605 15.00 -13.82 2.15
CA ASP A 605 15.76 -12.89 2.98
C ASP A 605 17.24 -13.27 3.14
N GLY A 606 17.98 -12.43 3.86
CA GLY A 606 19.40 -12.62 4.13
C GLY A 606 19.73 -13.96 4.82
N GLY A 607 18.82 -14.49 5.62
CA GLY A 607 18.93 -15.79 6.28
C GLY A 607 18.45 -16.98 5.44
N ASN A 608 18.22 -16.80 4.15
CA ASN A 608 17.63 -17.80 3.25
C ASN A 608 16.23 -18.27 3.67
N ARG A 609 15.54 -17.53 4.54
CA ARG A 609 14.15 -17.79 4.93
C ARG A 609 13.22 -17.32 3.83
N LYS A 610 11.99 -17.85 3.77
CA LYS A 610 11.02 -17.55 2.72
C LYS A 610 9.88 -16.73 3.30
N TRP A 611 9.76 -15.50 2.83
CA TRP A 611 8.56 -14.71 3.01
C TRP A 611 7.55 -15.09 1.94
N ILE A 612 6.42 -15.64 2.36
CA ILE A 612 5.39 -16.18 1.45
C ILE A 612 4.10 -15.40 1.64
N GLY A 613 3.69 -14.67 0.60
CA GLY A 613 2.42 -13.97 0.51
C GLY A 613 1.33 -14.85 -0.09
N THR A 614 0.13 -14.78 0.48
CA THR A 614 -1.02 -15.57 0.04
C THR A 614 -2.15 -14.69 -0.49
N GLY A 615 -3.08 -15.29 -1.24
CA GLY A 615 -4.25 -14.60 -1.78
C GLY A 615 -5.30 -14.21 -0.72
N SER A 616 -5.33 -14.89 0.46
CA SER A 616 -6.38 -14.70 1.45
C SER A 616 -5.98 -14.92 2.92
N ASN A 617 -4.79 -15.49 3.18
CA ASN A 617 -4.35 -15.87 4.54
C ASN A 617 -3.14 -15.07 5.04
N GLY A 618 -2.89 -13.87 4.48
CA GLY A 618 -1.81 -12.98 4.92
C GLY A 618 -0.43 -13.46 4.47
N ILE A 619 0.59 -13.25 5.30
CA ILE A 619 1.99 -13.48 4.98
C ILE A 619 2.67 -14.37 6.01
N TYR A 620 3.45 -15.33 5.53
CA TYR A 620 4.24 -16.27 6.34
C TYR A 620 5.73 -15.96 6.21
N LEU A 621 6.47 -16.11 7.29
CA LEU A 621 7.92 -16.27 7.29
C LEU A 621 8.24 -17.71 7.67
N LEU A 622 8.87 -18.44 6.76
CA LEU A 622 9.26 -19.83 6.95
C LEU A 622 10.77 -19.98 7.14
N SER A 623 11.17 -21.04 7.84
CA SER A 623 12.58 -21.47 7.93
C SER A 623 13.19 -21.72 6.53
N PRO A 624 14.53 -21.77 6.41
CA PRO A 624 15.20 -22.00 5.12
C PRO A 624 14.75 -23.26 4.39
N ASP A 625 14.40 -24.31 5.11
CA ASP A 625 13.89 -25.59 4.59
C ASP A 625 12.36 -25.63 4.43
N GLY A 626 11.64 -24.61 4.91
CA GLY A 626 10.19 -24.51 4.84
C GLY A 626 9.42 -25.38 5.84
N LEU A 627 10.10 -26.02 6.79
CA LEU A 627 9.46 -26.94 7.75
C LEU A 627 8.87 -26.23 8.97
N GLU A 628 9.38 -25.04 9.30
CA GLU A 628 8.96 -24.27 10.45
C GLU A 628 8.34 -22.92 10.01
N THR A 629 7.19 -22.58 10.60
CA THR A 629 6.60 -21.25 10.47
C THR A 629 7.13 -20.36 11.60
N ILE A 630 8.00 -19.40 11.24
CA ILE A 630 8.60 -18.43 12.18
C ILE A 630 7.60 -17.33 12.54
N HIS A 631 6.94 -16.77 11.51
CA HIS A 631 5.87 -15.79 11.68
C HIS A 631 4.70 -16.07 10.73
N HIS A 632 3.51 -15.75 11.20
CA HIS A 632 2.30 -15.68 10.39
C HIS A 632 1.54 -14.41 10.75
N PHE A 633 1.55 -13.42 9.85
CA PHE A 633 0.87 -12.15 10.02
C PHE A 633 -0.41 -12.12 9.17
N THR A 634 -1.50 -11.76 9.83
CA THR A 634 -2.80 -11.51 9.22
C THR A 634 -3.30 -10.12 9.59
N ALA A 635 -4.34 -9.65 8.90
CA ALA A 635 -4.97 -8.38 9.23
C ALA A 635 -5.59 -8.38 10.65
N GLU A 636 -5.89 -9.54 11.22
CA GLU A 636 -6.50 -9.70 12.54
C GLU A 636 -5.45 -9.71 13.67
N ASN A 637 -4.24 -10.20 13.42
CA ASN A 637 -3.21 -10.35 14.45
C ASN A 637 -2.04 -9.36 14.34
N SER A 638 -2.06 -8.48 13.34
CA SER A 638 -0.95 -7.54 13.05
C SER A 638 -1.47 -6.25 12.41
N PRO A 639 -0.61 -5.23 12.22
CA PRO A 639 -0.92 -4.03 11.45
C PRO A 639 -1.18 -4.25 9.95
N LEU A 640 -1.06 -5.48 9.45
CA LEU A 640 -1.28 -5.81 8.04
C LEU A 640 -2.63 -5.26 7.55
N LEU A 641 -2.64 -4.60 6.38
CA LEU A 641 -3.83 -3.90 5.87
C LEU A 641 -4.88 -4.87 5.32
N SER A 642 -4.43 -6.00 4.78
CA SER A 642 -5.27 -7.02 4.15
C SER A 642 -4.54 -8.36 4.11
N ASN A 643 -5.31 -9.45 4.15
CA ASN A 643 -4.79 -10.81 3.98
C ASN A 643 -4.46 -11.16 2.50
N ASN A 644 -4.83 -10.27 1.55
CA ASN A 644 -4.51 -10.43 0.15
C ASN A 644 -3.16 -9.75 -0.16
N ILE A 645 -2.11 -10.56 -0.26
CA ILE A 645 -0.75 -10.09 -0.57
C ILE A 645 -0.56 -10.09 -2.09
N GLN A 646 -0.08 -8.97 -2.64
CA GLN A 646 0.16 -8.83 -4.07
C GLN A 646 1.64 -8.98 -4.43
N SER A 647 2.53 -8.42 -3.62
CA SER A 647 3.97 -8.44 -3.86
C SER A 647 4.75 -8.29 -2.56
N ILE A 648 6.00 -8.76 -2.56
CA ILE A 648 6.95 -8.64 -1.44
C ILE A 648 8.29 -8.22 -2.02
N ALA A 649 8.94 -7.23 -1.40
CA ALA A 649 10.31 -6.85 -1.71
C ALA A 649 11.10 -6.64 -0.42
N ILE A 650 12.36 -7.06 -0.40
CA ILE A 650 13.22 -6.99 0.78
C ILE A 650 14.42 -6.10 0.48
N ASN A 651 14.66 -5.12 1.34
CA ASN A 651 15.93 -4.41 1.36
C ASN A 651 16.98 -5.30 1.99
N SER A 652 17.88 -5.83 1.20
CA SER A 652 18.90 -6.77 1.66
C SER A 652 19.89 -6.17 2.67
N ASN A 653 20.14 -4.84 2.61
CA ASN A 653 21.06 -4.16 3.50
C ASN A 653 20.46 -3.87 4.88
N THR A 654 19.15 -3.59 4.95
CA THR A 654 18.49 -3.22 6.21
C THR A 654 17.64 -4.35 6.79
N GLY A 655 17.28 -5.35 6.00
CA GLY A 655 16.33 -6.40 6.38
C GLY A 655 14.88 -5.92 6.44
N GLU A 656 14.59 -4.72 5.95
CA GLU A 656 13.21 -4.21 5.87
C GLU A 656 12.44 -4.90 4.76
N VAL A 657 11.30 -5.49 5.10
CA VAL A 657 10.42 -6.26 4.22
C VAL A 657 9.22 -5.40 3.85
N PHE A 658 9.14 -4.99 2.60
CA PHE A 658 8.00 -4.26 2.04
C PHE A 658 6.93 -5.23 1.57
N ILE A 659 5.71 -5.03 2.06
CA ILE A 659 4.57 -5.94 1.87
C ILE A 659 3.46 -5.16 1.18
N GLY A 660 3.27 -5.44 -0.10
CA GLY A 660 2.20 -4.88 -0.92
C GLY A 660 0.93 -5.70 -0.79
N THR A 661 -0.17 -5.04 -0.46
CA THR A 661 -1.50 -5.63 -0.37
C THR A 661 -2.45 -4.95 -1.35
N ASN A 662 -3.65 -5.51 -1.56
CA ASN A 662 -4.70 -4.86 -2.34
C ASN A 662 -5.28 -3.58 -1.69
N LYS A 663 -4.81 -3.22 -0.46
CA LYS A 663 -5.20 -2.00 0.27
C LYS A 663 -4.04 -1.00 0.44
N GLY A 664 -2.86 -1.30 -0.07
CA GLY A 664 -1.69 -0.45 0.01
C GLY A 664 -0.45 -1.14 0.56
N LEU A 665 0.55 -0.36 0.91
CA LEU A 665 1.90 -0.79 1.25
C LEU A 665 2.21 -0.56 2.73
N LEU A 666 2.83 -1.56 3.35
CA LEU A 666 3.50 -1.49 4.66
C LEU A 666 4.91 -2.02 4.55
N SER A 667 5.75 -1.73 5.53
CA SER A 667 6.99 -2.48 5.74
C SER A 667 7.10 -3.02 7.17
N TYR A 668 7.86 -4.10 7.30
CA TYR A 668 8.18 -4.78 8.56
C TYR A 668 9.70 -4.89 8.71
N GLN A 669 10.25 -4.48 9.86
CA GLN A 669 11.67 -4.61 10.13
C GLN A 669 11.99 -6.04 10.58
N SER A 670 12.56 -6.82 9.68
CA SER A 670 13.01 -8.19 9.96
C SER A 670 14.37 -8.21 10.65
N ASP A 671 14.73 -9.37 11.17
CA ASP A 671 15.97 -9.65 11.88
C ASP A 671 17.05 -10.30 11.01
N ALA A 672 16.88 -10.35 9.68
CA ALA A 672 17.84 -10.89 8.73
C ALA A 672 18.24 -9.86 7.67
N ILE A 673 19.55 -9.66 7.52
CA ILE A 673 20.14 -8.86 6.43
C ILE A 673 21.03 -9.76 5.57
N GLU A 674 21.48 -9.23 4.42
CA GLU A 674 22.45 -9.94 3.56
C GLU A 674 23.74 -10.23 4.33
N PRO A 675 24.22 -11.49 4.35
CA PRO A 675 25.48 -11.84 4.99
C PRO A 675 26.67 -11.30 4.21
N LYS A 676 27.76 -11.04 4.92
CA LYS A 676 29.04 -10.68 4.32
C LYS A 676 29.80 -11.95 3.91
N ASP A 677 30.65 -11.84 2.88
CA ASP A 677 31.53 -12.92 2.43
C ASP A 677 32.71 -13.16 3.38
N SER A 678 33.09 -12.14 4.15
CA SER A 678 34.19 -12.19 5.13
C SER A 678 33.98 -11.16 6.23
N PHE A 679 34.58 -11.38 7.40
CA PHE A 679 34.60 -10.37 8.45
C PHE A 679 35.53 -9.22 8.10
N VAL A 680 35.04 -7.99 8.36
CA VAL A 680 35.82 -6.74 8.28
C VAL A 680 35.72 -6.04 9.63
N ASP A 681 36.84 -5.60 10.20
CA ASP A 681 36.94 -5.13 11.58
C ASP A 681 35.95 -4.02 11.93
N ASP A 682 35.76 -3.03 11.08
CA ASP A 682 34.87 -1.90 11.34
C ASP A 682 33.40 -2.20 10.98
N ASP A 683 33.11 -3.25 10.21
CA ASP A 683 31.77 -3.63 9.79
C ASP A 683 31.00 -4.43 10.86
N VAL A 684 31.72 -5.10 11.78
CA VAL A 684 31.11 -5.90 12.84
C VAL A 684 30.95 -5.06 14.10
N TYR A 685 29.75 -4.61 14.36
CA TYR A 685 29.42 -3.81 15.54
C TYR A 685 28.06 -4.16 16.13
N ALA A 686 27.82 -3.71 17.36
CA ALA A 686 26.54 -3.88 18.04
C ALA A 686 25.82 -2.54 18.20
N TYR A 687 24.49 -2.55 18.03
CA TYR A 687 23.63 -1.39 18.32
C TYR A 687 22.32 -1.81 19.01
N PRO A 688 21.73 -0.89 19.85
CA PRO A 688 22.34 0.34 20.35
C PRO A 688 23.56 0.02 21.23
N ASN A 689 24.57 0.89 21.17
CA ASN A 689 25.75 0.78 22.01
C ASN A 689 26.25 2.19 22.39
N PRO A 690 26.08 2.65 23.66
CA PRO A 690 25.62 1.88 24.82
C PRO A 690 24.12 1.55 24.82
N VAL A 691 23.78 0.43 25.47
CA VAL A 691 22.40 0.02 25.76
C VAL A 691 21.96 0.72 27.06
N LYS A 692 20.99 1.62 26.98
CA LYS A 692 20.45 2.37 28.11
C LYS A 692 19.43 1.58 28.90
N GLN A 693 19.15 1.99 30.15
CA GLN A 693 18.24 1.31 31.08
C GLN A 693 16.80 1.19 30.56
N ASP A 694 16.34 2.22 29.86
CA ASP A 694 15.01 2.34 29.28
C ASP A 694 14.83 1.60 27.92
N TYR A 695 15.92 1.07 27.37
CA TYR A 695 15.85 0.34 26.11
C TYR A 695 15.20 -1.04 26.30
N ALA A 696 14.07 -1.25 25.63
CA ALA A 696 13.27 -2.48 25.69
C ALA A 696 13.46 -3.39 24.47
N GLY A 697 14.13 -2.92 23.41
CA GLY A 697 14.35 -3.69 22.19
C GLY A 697 15.47 -4.71 22.27
N VAL A 698 15.76 -5.38 21.17
CA VAL A 698 16.89 -6.31 21.05
C VAL A 698 18.19 -5.56 20.70
N ILE A 699 19.29 -6.06 21.19
CA ILE A 699 20.63 -5.60 20.81
C ILE A 699 21.01 -6.38 19.56
N THR A 700 21.32 -5.68 18.48
CA THR A 700 21.66 -6.28 17.19
C THR A 700 23.17 -6.22 16.98
N ILE A 701 23.77 -7.33 16.60
CA ILE A 701 25.14 -7.45 16.11
C ILE A 701 25.05 -7.62 14.60
N THR A 702 25.69 -6.77 13.83
CA THR A 702 25.60 -6.74 12.35
C THR A 702 26.97 -6.92 11.70
N GLY A 703 27.02 -7.03 10.37
CA GLY A 703 28.26 -7.23 9.60
C GLY A 703 28.76 -8.68 9.61
N LEU A 704 27.88 -9.62 9.94
CA LEU A 704 28.23 -11.03 10.11
C LEU A 704 28.21 -11.80 8.78
N MET A 705 28.87 -12.94 8.76
CA MET A 705 28.75 -13.96 7.71
C MET A 705 27.52 -14.83 7.96
N MET A 706 27.12 -15.60 6.97
CA MET A 706 26.06 -16.61 7.12
C MET A 706 26.44 -17.64 8.16
N ASP A 707 25.48 -18.06 9.00
CA ASP A 707 25.64 -19.10 10.01
C ASP A 707 26.82 -18.84 10.98
N THR A 708 27.10 -17.56 11.30
CA THR A 708 28.16 -17.18 12.24
C THR A 708 27.83 -17.64 13.67
N ASP A 709 28.74 -18.39 14.30
CA ASP A 709 28.65 -18.73 15.69
C ASP A 709 28.98 -17.52 16.58
N ILE A 710 28.06 -17.13 17.46
CA ILE A 710 28.17 -16.00 18.36
C ILE A 710 28.28 -16.47 19.80
N LYS A 711 29.29 -15.97 20.53
CA LYS A 711 29.43 -16.11 21.99
C LYS A 711 29.53 -14.75 22.63
N ILE A 712 28.65 -14.47 23.58
CA ILE A 712 28.67 -13.27 24.37
C ILE A 712 29.24 -13.60 25.77
N THR A 713 30.31 -12.93 26.16
CA THR A 713 30.97 -13.16 27.44
C THR A 713 31.04 -11.88 28.26
N ASN A 714 31.21 -11.98 29.58
CA ASN A 714 31.57 -10.85 30.42
C ASN A 714 33.10 -10.59 30.37
N VAL A 715 33.58 -9.56 31.07
CA VAL A 715 35.00 -9.17 31.12
C VAL A 715 35.94 -10.26 31.69
N SER A 716 35.42 -11.23 32.44
CA SER A 716 36.19 -12.36 32.97
C SER A 716 36.18 -13.59 32.00
N GLY A 717 35.60 -13.46 30.83
CA GLY A 717 35.49 -14.56 29.84
C GLY A 717 34.36 -15.57 30.12
N LYS A 718 33.53 -15.34 31.16
CA LYS A 718 32.39 -16.23 31.47
C LYS A 718 31.34 -16.09 30.36
N LEU A 719 30.90 -17.23 29.77
CA LEU A 719 29.81 -17.27 28.78
C LEU A 719 28.51 -16.76 29.41
N ILE A 720 27.88 -15.82 28.74
CA ILE A 720 26.61 -15.21 29.10
C ILE A 720 25.49 -15.70 28.17
N TYR A 721 25.76 -15.67 26.86
CA TYR A 721 24.79 -16.10 25.82
C TYR A 721 25.54 -16.67 24.62
N ALA A 722 24.87 -17.51 23.84
CA ALA A 722 25.40 -18.04 22.61
C ALA A 722 24.25 -18.27 21.61
N GLY A 723 24.57 -18.24 20.33
CA GLY A 723 23.64 -18.51 19.24
C GLY A 723 24.31 -18.39 17.89
N THR A 724 23.52 -18.49 16.82
CA THR A 724 23.97 -18.41 15.43
C THR A 724 23.31 -17.23 14.73
N SER A 725 24.02 -16.55 13.83
CA SER A 725 23.47 -15.43 13.06
C SER A 725 22.36 -15.87 12.13
N VAL A 726 21.43 -14.97 11.85
CA VAL A 726 20.42 -15.11 10.82
C VAL A 726 20.80 -14.16 9.66
N GLY A 727 21.38 -14.74 8.60
CA GLY A 727 22.04 -13.93 7.60
C GLY A 727 23.21 -13.14 8.19
N GLY A 728 23.31 -11.84 7.85
CA GLY A 728 24.37 -10.94 8.25
C GLY A 728 24.21 -10.32 9.64
N GLN A 729 23.27 -10.78 10.49
CA GLN A 729 23.08 -10.21 11.82
C GLN A 729 22.63 -11.25 12.87
N PHE A 730 22.83 -10.88 14.14
CA PHE A 730 22.41 -11.65 15.31
C PHE A 730 21.73 -10.73 16.32
N THR A 731 20.65 -11.21 16.94
CA THR A 731 19.90 -10.44 17.93
C THR A 731 20.02 -11.02 19.32
N TRP A 732 20.21 -10.15 20.33
CA TRP A 732 20.29 -10.52 21.71
C TRP A 732 19.40 -9.63 22.59
N ASN A 733 18.59 -10.23 23.43
CA ASN A 733 17.63 -9.53 24.30
C ASN A 733 18.25 -9.03 25.64
N GLY A 734 19.58 -9.04 25.80
CA GLY A 734 20.26 -8.62 27.00
C GLY A 734 20.03 -9.56 28.20
N ARG A 735 19.73 -10.84 27.97
CA ARG A 735 19.56 -11.86 29.01
C ARG A 735 20.61 -12.94 28.91
N ASN A 736 20.92 -13.56 30.05
CA ASN A 736 21.80 -14.71 30.06
C ASN A 736 21.07 -16.02 29.67
N LEU A 737 21.82 -17.13 29.62
CA LEU A 737 21.27 -18.46 29.27
C LEU A 737 20.15 -18.94 30.22
N GLN A 738 20.03 -18.38 31.43
CA GLN A 738 18.96 -18.66 32.39
C GLN A 738 17.76 -17.69 32.26
N GLY A 739 17.76 -16.80 31.25
CA GLY A 739 16.69 -15.85 31.02
C GLY A 739 16.72 -14.59 31.89
N ASN A 740 17.73 -14.41 32.74
CA ASN A 740 17.85 -13.23 33.63
C ASN A 740 18.50 -12.07 32.87
N LYS A 741 18.00 -10.82 33.10
CA LYS A 741 18.65 -9.60 32.59
C LYS A 741 20.09 -9.49 33.14
N VAL A 742 21.05 -9.19 32.23
CA VAL A 742 22.43 -9.03 32.62
C VAL A 742 22.67 -7.70 33.32
N PRO A 743 23.65 -7.59 34.26
CA PRO A 743 23.97 -6.34 34.96
C PRO A 743 24.67 -5.31 34.04
N SER A 744 24.80 -4.05 34.51
CA SER A 744 25.62 -3.04 33.83
C SER A 744 27.07 -3.53 33.70
N GLY A 745 27.67 -3.27 32.56
CA GLY A 745 29.06 -3.69 32.31
C GLY A 745 29.37 -3.77 30.82
N ILE A 746 30.60 -4.18 30.53
CA ILE A 746 31.07 -4.46 29.18
C ILE A 746 30.90 -5.96 28.90
N TYR A 747 30.38 -6.28 27.76
CA TYR A 747 30.24 -7.65 27.24
C TYR A 747 31.00 -7.76 25.93
N PHE A 748 31.80 -8.81 25.78
CA PHE A 748 32.50 -9.12 24.54
C PHE A 748 31.61 -10.04 23.68
N VAL A 749 31.53 -9.71 22.43
CA VAL A 749 30.90 -10.56 21.39
C VAL A 749 32.03 -11.19 20.61
N LEU A 750 32.10 -12.49 20.63
CA LEU A 750 33.03 -13.29 19.86
C LEU A 750 32.25 -13.96 18.73
N ALA A 751 32.61 -13.69 17.49
CA ALA A 751 31.99 -14.23 16.30
C ALA A 751 32.99 -15.09 15.53
N ALA A 752 32.58 -16.27 15.08
CA ALA A 752 33.37 -17.15 14.24
C ALA A 752 32.52 -17.67 13.08
N ASP A 753 33.11 -17.79 11.89
CA ASP A 753 32.45 -18.46 10.78
C ASP A 753 32.19 -19.95 11.08
N LYS A 754 31.30 -20.57 10.35
CA LYS A 754 30.86 -21.95 10.54
C LYS A 754 32.03 -22.98 10.58
N ASP A 755 33.09 -22.70 9.81
CA ASP A 755 34.28 -23.54 9.73
C ASP A 755 35.35 -23.19 10.75
N GLY A 756 35.19 -22.09 11.50
CA GLY A 756 36.19 -21.60 12.47
C GLY A 756 37.47 -21.04 11.85
N LYS A 757 37.46 -20.72 10.54
CA LYS A 757 38.61 -20.20 9.79
C LYS A 757 38.80 -18.68 9.98
N GLN A 758 37.69 -17.97 10.16
CA GLN A 758 37.66 -16.53 10.41
C GLN A 758 36.99 -16.27 11.74
N SER A 759 37.47 -15.27 12.47
CA SER A 759 36.86 -14.84 13.72
C SER A 759 37.08 -13.35 13.95
N ILE A 760 36.15 -12.73 14.65
CA ILE A 760 36.16 -11.32 14.98
C ILE A 760 35.58 -11.09 16.40
N ALA A 761 35.93 -9.99 17.03
CA ALA A 761 35.35 -9.61 18.33
C ALA A 761 34.90 -8.14 18.33
N THR A 762 33.73 -7.90 18.91
CA THR A 762 33.23 -6.56 19.22
C THR A 762 32.76 -6.47 20.68
N LYS A 763 32.30 -5.32 21.14
CA LYS A 763 31.87 -5.10 22.51
C LYS A 763 30.53 -4.39 22.62
N ILE A 764 29.80 -4.70 23.68
CA ILE A 764 28.54 -4.06 24.05
C ILE A 764 28.69 -3.44 25.43
N LEU A 765 28.34 -2.16 25.57
CA LEU A 765 28.26 -1.48 26.86
C LEU A 765 26.81 -1.40 27.31
N ILE A 766 26.48 -1.98 28.46
CA ILE A 766 25.13 -1.91 29.07
C ILE A 766 25.22 -0.98 30.29
N ILE A 767 24.35 0.03 30.31
CA ILE A 767 24.25 1.05 31.36
C ILE A 767 22.82 0.97 31.95
N LYS A 768 22.76 0.80 33.28
CA LYS A 768 21.48 0.79 34.02
C LYS A 768 21.36 2.06 34.87
#